data_61b4efbf2de883356d90befddf707a10
#
_entry.id   61b4efbf2de883356d90befddf707a10
#
_cell.length_a   1.000
_cell.length_b   1.000
_cell.length_c   1.000
_cell.angle_alpha   90.00
_cell.angle_beta   90.00
_cell.angle_gamma   90.00
#
_symmetry.space_group_name_H-M   'P 1'
#
loop_
_entity.id
_entity.type
_entity.pdbx_description
1 polymer ?
#
loop_
_entity_poly.entity_id
_entity_poly.type
_entity_poly.pdbx_seq_one_letter_code
_entity_poly.pdbx_strand_id
1 'polypeptide(L)'
;EIDEVVVTGYQNIQRRDLVGSITTIKAKDIIMPSYTTIDQMLQGRVAGMVVTNSSSRVGTAPKIQIRGTSTLQGNRDPLWVVDGIIQEDFQVTLDSGELMTKSLKDIIGNQVSWLNPADIENITILKDASATAIYGSKASNGVIEITTKKNTTDRLTVNYSANFNIGQRPNYGMFNFMNSQERVRFSQEAFDAGVNYIETPYKDLNTYEGILRMLQEHDISDIEYRKLYNDMETRNTDWFKRLTRRSFSHTHNVSVSGGTNKFSYSASIGYNNSEGQEIGNDNERMTGRIALMLRPIEKLTINLTLNGSVSTTNGFFNEVNPMSYATNTNRIIDPDAYYMQRNGYNSKTGKIQTLSYNFINERDNSGSKARSNFMSASLDVNWRILDWVTYQFTGGYSNNNSTNESWATERTYYIANEYRGYDFNSVTPTSAEFKAAQLPFGGILYTNDNNQYSYNIQNKLQFSKAFNPDNRLNALLGMELRSSTAKGTANKVWGYVPDRGERIVAPTIPSEVITPNNPPTGWGILGDIYSRGWQRTDNTNNFLSFFATFAYSFKNRYVVNANVRNDASNVFGQDINHRIDPTYSFGLSWRASEEAFFQKHLKWITTLNFRGTFGIQGNALTRESPELILSQQGVQPGYNRYFSTIGQIPNPYLSWERTRNWNFGVDLELFRMFYMNLEYYTRRSNAVITVDLPFEYGIDDMKRNGGIIYNRGIEYTLSFTPIQKRDFSLNINLNASKNWNKGGETKIDRNTAMYLRGGSTQILKEGYPLSAFWSYSFAGLDGSNGKPMFNYVEVPDEEKSKSIDPTTYLVYSGETEPYFTGGLGFSFRYKSLSLNTSFSLLLGSKKRLPSPYSDFQGSGSMMPDPTKNVNRDLLNRWQKPGDEVYTNIPGLPTWPIEIGWTLPNTDSAESAIEMWEKSDAMVVSGSFLRCRNIGLSWQMKKEWCDKIHAKNLAINFNMDNIFVIASKRFNGFDPELENSIMPRSFSLGLNIGF
;
A
#
# COMPACT_ATOMS: atom_id res chain seq x y z
N GLU A 1 -30.84 13.64 10.65
CA GLU A 1 -29.47 13.18 10.96
C GLU A 1 -29.11 13.24 12.45
N ILE A 2 -29.74 14.11 13.25
CA ILE A 2 -29.47 14.23 14.71
C ILE A 2 -29.96 12.99 15.48
N ASP A 3 -31.02 12.36 15.01
CA ASP A 3 -31.59 11.14 15.59
C ASP A 3 -31.03 9.84 14.96
N GLU A 4 -30.02 9.96 14.07
CA GLU A 4 -29.36 8.82 13.47
C GLU A 4 -28.57 8.05 14.55
N VAL A 5 -28.82 6.76 14.66
CA VAL A 5 -28.03 5.89 15.54
C VAL A 5 -26.75 5.54 14.82
N VAL A 6 -25.63 5.87 15.43
CA VAL A 6 -24.28 5.55 14.92
C VAL A 6 -23.73 4.38 15.73
N VAL A 7 -23.23 3.39 15.04
CA VAL A 7 -22.46 2.32 15.67
C VAL A 7 -21.09 2.89 16.01
N THR A 8 -20.75 2.91 17.28
CA THR A 8 -19.44 3.37 17.74
C THR A 8 -18.84 2.35 18.68
N GLY A 9 -17.84 1.69 18.18
CA GLY A 9 -17.28 0.59 18.92
C GLY A 9 -18.35 -0.49 19.13
N TYR A 10 -18.55 -0.83 20.38
CA TYR A 10 -19.53 -1.87 20.76
C TYR A 10 -20.89 -1.31 21.18
N GLN A 11 -21.18 -0.03 20.86
CA GLN A 11 -22.39 0.65 21.27
C GLN A 11 -23.15 1.27 20.10
N ASN A 12 -24.46 1.21 20.17
CA ASN A 12 -25.37 1.98 19.32
C ASN A 12 -25.77 3.25 20.07
N ILE A 13 -25.19 4.38 19.74
CA ILE A 13 -25.42 5.67 20.40
C ILE A 13 -26.05 6.64 19.40
N GLN A 14 -26.99 7.47 19.86
CA GLN A 14 -27.52 8.53 19.01
C GLN A 14 -26.38 9.52 18.70
N ARG A 15 -26.26 9.95 17.44
CA ARG A 15 -25.22 10.87 16.98
C ARG A 15 -25.10 12.12 17.86
N ARG A 16 -26.23 12.59 18.39
CA ARG A 16 -26.29 13.75 19.31
C ARG A 16 -25.59 13.50 20.66
N ASP A 17 -25.48 12.26 21.11
CA ASP A 17 -24.84 11.90 22.39
C ASP A 17 -23.36 11.54 22.23
N LEU A 18 -22.81 11.64 20.99
CA LEU A 18 -21.43 11.40 20.68
C LEU A 18 -20.58 12.67 20.83
N VAL A 19 -19.44 12.53 21.49
CA VAL A 19 -18.48 13.62 21.68
C VAL A 19 -17.24 13.44 20.79
N GLY A 20 -16.88 12.19 20.44
CA GLY A 20 -15.71 11.85 19.63
C GLY A 20 -15.79 12.29 18.16
N SER A 21 -14.62 12.35 17.51
CA SER A 21 -14.49 12.66 16.09
C SER A 21 -14.82 11.43 15.24
N ILE A 22 -15.98 11.45 14.57
CA ILE A 22 -16.54 10.33 13.83
C ILE A 22 -17.06 10.82 12.47
N THR A 23 -16.75 10.06 11.42
CA THR A 23 -17.31 10.29 10.09
C THR A 23 -17.97 9.02 9.59
N THR A 24 -19.28 9.07 9.29
CA THR A 24 -20.03 7.93 8.73
C THR A 24 -20.36 8.18 7.27
N ILE A 25 -20.11 7.20 6.40
CA ILE A 25 -20.37 7.24 4.97
C ILE A 25 -21.28 6.07 4.62
N LYS A 26 -22.34 6.32 3.86
CA LYS A 26 -23.17 5.24 3.31
C LYS A 26 -22.45 4.59 2.14
N ALA A 27 -22.32 3.28 2.15
CA ALA A 27 -21.59 2.55 1.10
C ALA A 27 -22.09 2.85 -0.30
N LYS A 28 -23.41 2.98 -0.48
CA LYS A 28 -24.05 3.32 -1.78
C LYS A 28 -23.56 4.63 -2.40
N ASP A 29 -23.03 5.57 -1.58
CA ASP A 29 -22.61 6.90 -2.03
C ASP A 29 -21.14 6.90 -2.50
N ILE A 30 -20.38 5.83 -2.24
CA ILE A 30 -18.98 5.71 -2.60
C ILE A 30 -18.63 4.51 -3.46
N ILE A 31 -19.54 3.53 -3.62
CA ILE A 31 -19.28 2.36 -4.48
C ILE A 31 -19.05 2.83 -5.91
N MET A 32 -17.86 2.52 -6.44
CA MET A 32 -17.44 2.78 -7.80
C MET A 32 -17.14 1.45 -8.50
N PRO A 33 -17.77 1.18 -9.66
CA PRO A 33 -17.65 -0.12 -10.35
C PRO A 33 -16.24 -0.49 -10.79
N SER A 34 -15.37 0.49 -10.98
CA SER A 34 -13.97 0.29 -11.39
C SER A 34 -13.06 -0.17 -10.26
N TYR A 35 -13.47 -0.01 -9.02
CA TYR A 35 -12.70 -0.41 -7.85
C TYR A 35 -13.27 -1.69 -7.24
N THR A 36 -12.39 -2.66 -7.00
CA THR A 36 -12.78 -3.98 -6.47
C THR A 36 -12.71 -4.04 -4.94
N THR A 37 -12.05 -3.09 -4.31
CA THR A 37 -11.84 -3.04 -2.86
C THR A 37 -12.37 -1.74 -2.27
N ILE A 38 -12.89 -1.82 -1.04
CA ILE A 38 -13.55 -0.69 -0.38
C ILE A 38 -12.56 0.42 0.01
N ASP A 39 -11.34 0.06 0.33
CA ASP A 39 -10.27 0.98 0.70
C ASP A 39 -9.93 1.99 -0.40
N GLN A 40 -9.86 1.54 -1.65
CA GLN A 40 -9.67 2.42 -2.81
C GLN A 40 -10.81 3.43 -2.99
N MET A 41 -12.04 3.04 -2.64
CA MET A 41 -13.23 3.89 -2.76
C MET A 41 -13.25 5.03 -1.73
N LEU A 42 -12.48 4.93 -0.64
CA LEU A 42 -12.41 5.93 0.44
C LEU A 42 -11.55 7.16 0.12
N GLN A 43 -10.71 7.13 -0.92
CA GLN A 43 -9.81 8.23 -1.27
C GLN A 43 -10.57 9.55 -1.53
N GLY A 44 -10.18 10.64 -0.84
CA GLY A 44 -10.82 11.95 -0.99
C GLY A 44 -12.23 12.04 -0.41
N ARG A 45 -12.69 11.06 0.39
CA ARG A 45 -14.03 11.05 0.97
C ARG A 45 -14.08 11.50 2.42
N VAL A 46 -12.97 11.42 3.14
CA VAL A 46 -12.90 11.68 4.58
C VAL A 46 -11.81 12.69 4.88
N ALA A 47 -12.15 13.75 5.61
CA ALA A 47 -11.16 14.70 6.11
C ALA A 47 -10.26 14.02 7.14
N GLY A 48 -8.95 14.29 7.08
CA GLY A 48 -7.94 13.68 7.95
C GLY A 48 -7.49 12.28 7.55
N MET A 49 -8.03 11.73 6.46
CA MET A 49 -7.62 10.42 5.92
C MET A 49 -6.89 10.60 4.59
N VAL A 50 -5.71 10.04 4.50
CA VAL A 50 -4.89 9.97 3.28
C VAL A 50 -4.95 8.54 2.78
N VAL A 51 -5.37 8.37 1.53
CA VAL A 51 -5.36 7.08 0.83
C VAL A 51 -4.47 7.25 -0.39
N THR A 52 -3.41 6.45 -0.48
CA THR A 52 -2.43 6.52 -1.57
C THR A 52 -2.31 5.16 -2.24
N ASN A 53 -2.55 5.10 -3.53
CA ASN A 53 -2.37 3.87 -4.29
C ASN A 53 -0.86 3.60 -4.50
N SER A 54 -0.45 2.36 -4.30
CA SER A 54 0.94 1.92 -4.48
C SER A 54 1.16 1.23 -5.83
N SER A 55 0.10 0.74 -6.45
CA SER A 55 0.15 0.00 -7.72
C SER A 55 -1.17 0.14 -8.49
N SER A 56 -1.10 -0.03 -9.81
CA SER A 56 -2.27 -0.15 -10.69
C SER A 56 -2.70 -1.61 -10.92
N ARG A 57 -1.99 -2.58 -10.36
CA ARG A 57 -2.32 -4.02 -10.47
C ARG A 57 -3.60 -4.37 -9.73
N VAL A 58 -4.32 -5.33 -10.28
CA VAL A 58 -5.55 -5.84 -9.66
C VAL A 58 -5.20 -6.62 -8.40
N GLY A 59 -5.94 -6.38 -7.32
CA GLY A 59 -5.75 -7.06 -6.03
C GLY A 59 -4.86 -6.31 -5.03
N THR A 60 -4.14 -5.26 -5.45
CA THR A 60 -3.29 -4.48 -4.54
C THR A 60 -4.10 -3.55 -3.65
N ALA A 61 -3.72 -3.45 -2.37
CA ALA A 61 -4.35 -2.55 -1.42
C ALA A 61 -3.61 -1.20 -1.35
N PRO A 62 -4.32 -0.06 -1.27
CA PRO A 62 -3.72 1.24 -1.03
C PRO A 62 -3.19 1.36 0.41
N LYS A 63 -2.28 2.30 0.62
CA LYS A 63 -1.89 2.72 1.96
C LYS A 63 -2.91 3.70 2.50
N ILE A 64 -3.35 3.48 3.75
CA ILE A 64 -4.30 4.35 4.43
C ILE A 64 -3.65 4.91 5.69
N GLN A 65 -3.77 6.21 5.89
CA GLN A 65 -3.31 6.89 7.09
C GLN A 65 -4.41 7.82 7.61
N ILE A 66 -4.60 7.86 8.93
CA ILE A 66 -5.54 8.76 9.59
C ILE A 66 -4.77 9.68 10.53
N ARG A 67 -4.82 11.01 10.26
CA ARG A 67 -4.18 12.05 11.08
C ARG A 67 -2.66 11.89 11.21
N GLY A 68 -1.99 11.46 10.13
CA GLY A 68 -0.55 11.28 10.05
C GLY A 68 -0.03 10.06 10.79
N THR A 69 1.26 9.84 10.72
CA THR A 69 1.95 8.68 11.29
C THR A 69 2.22 8.85 12.78
N SER A 70 1.93 7.83 13.59
CA SER A 70 2.15 7.82 15.05
C SER A 70 3.22 6.83 15.51
N THR A 71 3.79 6.04 14.60
CA THR A 71 4.77 4.98 14.87
C THR A 71 5.92 5.01 13.85
N LEU A 72 7.08 4.48 14.25
CA LEU A 72 8.24 4.29 13.38
C LEU A 72 8.41 2.83 12.96
N GLN A 73 8.17 1.91 13.88
CA GLN A 73 8.38 0.47 13.70
C GLN A 73 7.06 -0.30 13.57
N GLY A 74 5.96 0.26 14.10
CA GLY A 74 4.65 -0.39 14.15
C GLY A 74 3.88 -0.32 12.83
N ASN A 75 2.75 -1.05 12.80
CA ASN A 75 1.77 -0.94 11.73
C ASN A 75 1.17 0.47 11.72
N ARG A 76 1.08 1.08 10.54
CA ARG A 76 0.55 2.44 10.33
C ARG A 76 -0.89 2.43 9.82
N ASP A 77 -1.37 1.27 9.41
CA ASP A 77 -2.72 1.13 8.89
C ASP A 77 -3.76 1.29 10.00
N PRO A 78 -4.93 1.84 9.71
CA PRO A 78 -6.03 1.88 10.65
C PRO A 78 -6.54 0.47 10.96
N LEU A 79 -7.12 0.30 12.14
CA LEU A 79 -7.75 -0.95 12.54
C LEU A 79 -9.05 -1.15 11.77
N TRP A 80 -9.22 -2.30 11.13
CA TRP A 80 -10.46 -2.68 10.48
C TRP A 80 -11.36 -3.48 11.40
N VAL A 81 -12.64 -3.11 11.43
CA VAL A 81 -13.67 -3.78 12.23
C VAL A 81 -14.87 -4.06 11.32
N VAL A 82 -15.42 -5.26 11.36
CA VAL A 82 -16.62 -5.64 10.61
C VAL A 82 -17.67 -6.15 11.59
N ASP A 83 -18.82 -5.49 11.63
CA ASP A 83 -19.93 -5.79 12.56
C ASP A 83 -19.48 -5.96 14.02
N GLY A 84 -18.55 -5.10 14.49
CA GLY A 84 -18.02 -5.11 15.85
C GLY A 84 -16.93 -6.14 16.11
N ILE A 85 -16.46 -6.90 15.11
CA ILE A 85 -15.36 -7.86 15.22
C ILE A 85 -14.12 -7.29 14.57
N ILE A 86 -13.03 -7.21 15.35
CA ILE A 86 -11.72 -6.77 14.87
C ILE A 86 -11.20 -7.76 13.83
N GLN A 87 -10.76 -7.22 12.69
CA GLN A 87 -10.08 -7.99 11.65
C GLN A 87 -8.58 -7.97 11.92
N GLU A 88 -8.01 -9.16 12.10
CA GLU A 88 -6.58 -9.28 12.40
C GLU A 88 -5.72 -9.08 11.15
N ASP A 89 -4.54 -8.46 11.36
CA ASP A 89 -3.56 -8.30 10.29
C ASP A 89 -3.09 -9.66 9.77
N PHE A 90 -2.92 -9.79 8.46
CA PHE A 90 -2.28 -10.97 7.89
C PHE A 90 -0.83 -11.04 8.38
N GLN A 91 -0.54 -12.10 9.12
CA GLN A 91 0.81 -12.39 9.57
C GLN A 91 1.51 -13.25 8.51
N VAL A 92 2.17 -12.60 7.57
CA VAL A 92 3.12 -13.28 6.68
C VAL A 92 4.48 -13.21 7.36
N THR A 93 4.85 -14.29 8.04
CA THR A 93 6.02 -14.33 8.92
C THR A 93 7.16 -15.14 8.35
N LEU A 94 7.33 -15.15 7.05
CA LEU A 94 8.41 -15.90 6.45
C LEU A 94 9.45 -14.94 5.92
N ASP A 95 10.56 -14.90 6.62
CA ASP A 95 11.78 -14.15 6.28
C ASP A 95 12.57 -14.88 5.19
N SER A 96 11.90 -15.26 4.12
CA SER A 96 12.54 -15.86 2.95
C SER A 96 12.85 -14.79 1.92
N GLY A 97 13.86 -13.97 2.24
CA GLY A 97 14.35 -12.93 1.35
C GLY A 97 13.34 -11.82 1.07
N GLU A 98 13.77 -10.58 1.04
CA GLU A 98 12.94 -9.37 0.80
C GLU A 98 12.01 -9.44 -0.42
N LEU A 99 12.25 -10.38 -1.32
CA LEU A 99 11.56 -10.55 -2.59
C LEU A 99 10.14 -11.13 -2.48
N MET A 100 9.92 -12.13 -1.62
CA MET A 100 8.59 -12.75 -1.48
C MET A 100 7.63 -11.90 -0.65
N THR A 101 8.12 -11.15 0.31
CA THR A 101 7.26 -10.35 1.19
C THR A 101 6.62 -9.14 0.50
N LYS A 102 7.28 -8.52 -0.47
CA LYS A 102 6.72 -7.40 -1.23
C LYS A 102 5.62 -7.85 -2.19
N SER A 103 5.84 -8.94 -2.92
CA SER A 103 4.86 -9.43 -3.90
C SER A 103 3.61 -10.05 -3.26
N LEU A 104 3.74 -10.68 -2.10
CA LEU A 104 2.62 -11.30 -1.38
C LEU A 104 1.67 -10.26 -0.77
N LYS A 105 2.20 -9.23 -0.13
CA LYS A 105 1.39 -8.14 0.42
C LYS A 105 0.62 -7.38 -0.65
N ASP A 106 1.24 -7.23 -1.82
CA ASP A 106 0.61 -6.58 -2.97
C ASP A 106 -0.46 -7.46 -3.64
N ILE A 107 -0.46 -8.78 -3.42
CA ILE A 107 -1.37 -9.74 -4.05
C ILE A 107 -2.55 -10.13 -3.15
N ILE A 108 -2.34 -10.23 -1.84
CA ILE A 108 -3.38 -10.70 -0.89
C ILE A 108 -4.40 -9.60 -0.55
N GLY A 109 -4.05 -8.33 -0.74
CA GLY A 109 -4.89 -7.19 -0.35
C GLY A 109 -4.85 -6.91 1.15
N ASN A 110 -5.88 -6.24 1.69
CA ASN A 110 -6.02 -5.92 3.10
C ASN A 110 -6.93 -6.90 3.85
N GLN A 111 -7.09 -6.69 5.16
CA GLN A 111 -7.83 -7.55 6.09
C GLN A 111 -9.33 -7.67 5.76
N VAL A 112 -9.89 -6.79 4.93
CA VAL A 112 -11.30 -6.78 4.52
C VAL A 112 -11.50 -7.06 3.03
N SER A 113 -10.46 -7.49 2.31
CA SER A 113 -10.54 -7.81 0.87
C SER A 113 -11.51 -8.95 0.56
N TRP A 114 -11.83 -9.78 1.55
CA TRP A 114 -12.83 -10.85 1.45
C TRP A 114 -14.27 -10.33 1.37
N LEU A 115 -14.55 -9.11 1.84
CA LEU A 115 -15.88 -8.56 1.94
C LEU A 115 -16.37 -8.03 0.58
N ASN A 116 -17.60 -8.38 0.24
CA ASN A 116 -18.25 -7.83 -0.95
C ASN A 116 -18.73 -6.40 -0.67
N PRO A 117 -18.30 -5.38 -1.42
CA PRO A 117 -18.79 -4.02 -1.24
C PRO A 117 -20.31 -3.88 -1.34
N ALA A 118 -20.99 -4.76 -2.11
CA ALA A 118 -22.44 -4.77 -2.22
C ALA A 118 -23.18 -5.14 -0.93
N ASP A 119 -22.50 -5.82 0.01
CA ASP A 119 -23.07 -6.21 1.31
C ASP A 119 -22.88 -5.15 2.40
N ILE A 120 -22.15 -4.08 2.12
CA ILE A 120 -21.87 -3.00 3.07
C ILE A 120 -23.04 -2.03 3.11
N GLU A 121 -23.43 -1.62 4.32
CA GLU A 121 -24.41 -0.56 4.56
C GLU A 121 -23.74 0.78 4.83
N ASN A 122 -22.88 0.82 5.84
CA ASN A 122 -22.18 2.03 6.28
C ASN A 122 -20.71 1.73 6.59
N ILE A 123 -19.89 2.77 6.43
CA ILE A 123 -18.49 2.79 6.86
C ILE A 123 -18.30 3.97 7.80
N THR A 124 -17.86 3.68 9.02
CA THR A 124 -17.64 4.67 10.07
C THR A 124 -16.17 4.77 10.38
N ILE A 125 -15.61 5.98 10.28
CA ILE A 125 -14.20 6.26 10.56
C ILE A 125 -14.10 6.97 11.90
N LEU A 126 -13.41 6.33 12.85
CA LEU A 126 -13.17 6.83 14.21
C LEU A 126 -11.75 7.38 14.26
N LYS A 127 -11.60 8.68 14.60
CA LYS A 127 -10.34 9.39 14.38
C LYS A 127 -9.63 9.85 15.65
N ASP A 128 -10.36 10.03 16.76
CA ASP A 128 -9.82 10.51 18.02
C ASP A 128 -9.86 9.46 19.15
N ALA A 129 -9.20 9.74 20.26
CA ALA A 129 -9.11 8.82 21.37
C ALA A 129 -10.47 8.51 22.02
N SER A 130 -11.42 9.46 22.03
CA SER A 130 -12.75 9.23 22.61
C SER A 130 -13.57 8.24 21.78
N ALA A 131 -13.46 8.29 20.47
CA ALA A 131 -14.14 7.36 19.56
C ALA A 131 -13.46 5.98 19.51
N THR A 132 -12.13 5.91 19.65
CA THR A 132 -11.36 4.67 19.44
C THR A 132 -10.94 3.94 20.71
N ALA A 133 -11.06 4.57 21.89
CA ALA A 133 -10.61 4.00 23.17
C ALA A 133 -11.16 2.59 23.45
N ILE A 134 -12.37 2.31 23.00
CA ILE A 134 -13.04 1.02 23.21
C ILE A 134 -12.35 -0.12 22.45
N TYR A 135 -11.58 0.17 21.39
CA TYR A 135 -10.83 -0.82 20.61
C TYR A 135 -9.39 -1.05 21.13
N GLY A 136 -8.97 -0.25 22.14
CA GLY A 136 -7.73 -0.47 22.91
C GLY A 136 -6.44 -0.25 22.17
N SER A 137 -5.48 -1.11 22.47
CA SER A 137 -4.07 -0.96 22.10
C SER A 137 -3.71 -1.09 20.61
N LYS A 138 -4.67 -1.34 19.73
CA LYS A 138 -4.45 -1.36 18.27
C LYS A 138 -5.06 -0.16 17.55
N ALA A 139 -5.71 0.75 18.26
CA ALA A 139 -6.54 1.80 17.67
C ALA A 139 -5.86 3.18 17.55
N SER A 140 -4.55 3.29 17.81
CA SER A 140 -3.83 4.57 17.76
C SER A 140 -3.81 5.21 16.36
N ASN A 141 -3.88 4.41 15.30
CA ASN A 141 -3.90 4.88 13.91
C ASN A 141 -5.32 5.16 13.39
N GLY A 142 -6.33 5.13 14.28
CA GLY A 142 -7.74 5.24 13.92
C GLY A 142 -8.38 3.88 13.66
N VAL A 143 -9.71 3.89 13.52
CA VAL A 143 -10.50 2.67 13.26
C VAL A 143 -11.44 2.91 12.09
N ILE A 144 -11.52 1.95 11.20
CA ILE A 144 -12.52 1.90 10.11
C ILE A 144 -13.49 0.77 10.43
N GLU A 145 -14.69 1.14 10.84
CA GLU A 145 -15.76 0.20 11.18
C GLU A 145 -16.72 0.05 10.01
N ILE A 146 -16.92 -1.18 9.55
CA ILE A 146 -17.85 -1.54 8.50
C ILE A 146 -19.07 -2.20 9.12
N THR A 147 -20.24 -1.67 8.80
CA THR A 147 -21.52 -2.28 9.14
C THR A 147 -22.11 -2.90 7.89
N THR A 148 -22.45 -4.19 7.97
CA THR A 148 -23.06 -4.91 6.84
C THR A 148 -24.59 -4.77 6.83
N LYS A 149 -25.20 -4.94 5.65
CA LYS A 149 -26.65 -4.85 5.46
C LYS A 149 -27.39 -5.89 6.30
N LYS A 150 -28.42 -5.44 7.02
CA LYS A 150 -29.36 -6.29 7.77
C LYS A 150 -30.74 -6.21 7.12
N ASN A 151 -31.48 -7.30 7.14
CA ASN A 151 -32.84 -7.25 6.64
C ASN A 151 -33.76 -6.49 7.62
N THR A 152 -34.51 -5.54 7.10
CA THR A 152 -35.49 -4.73 7.84
C THR A 152 -36.90 -4.83 7.28
N THR A 153 -37.10 -5.66 6.23
CA THR A 153 -38.39 -5.74 5.51
C THR A 153 -39.07 -7.09 5.75
N ASP A 154 -40.39 -7.05 5.96
CA ASP A 154 -41.26 -8.23 6.12
C ASP A 154 -41.55 -8.92 4.78
N ARG A 155 -41.10 -8.35 3.66
CA ARG A 155 -41.41 -8.86 2.31
C ARG A 155 -40.16 -9.49 1.68
N LEU A 156 -40.39 -10.54 0.94
CA LEU A 156 -39.35 -11.12 0.07
C LEU A 156 -38.89 -10.07 -0.94
N THR A 157 -37.57 -9.86 -0.99
CA THR A 157 -36.91 -8.96 -1.93
C THR A 157 -35.74 -9.70 -2.56
N VAL A 158 -35.69 -9.70 -3.86
CA VAL A 158 -34.57 -10.25 -4.64
C VAL A 158 -33.94 -9.10 -5.40
N ASN A 159 -32.62 -8.90 -5.23
CA ASN A 159 -31.90 -7.88 -5.96
C ASN A 159 -30.77 -8.52 -6.77
N TYR A 160 -30.64 -8.08 -8.00
CA TYR A 160 -29.51 -8.41 -8.88
C TYR A 160 -28.80 -7.13 -9.29
N SER A 161 -27.48 -7.14 -9.17
CA SER A 161 -26.63 -6.09 -9.73
C SER A 161 -25.52 -6.66 -10.59
N ALA A 162 -25.29 -6.06 -11.73
CA ALA A 162 -24.16 -6.36 -12.61
C ALA A 162 -23.43 -5.08 -12.97
N ASN A 163 -22.09 -5.16 -12.99
CA ASN A 163 -21.23 -4.07 -13.43
C ASN A 163 -20.20 -4.61 -14.42
N PHE A 164 -19.98 -3.87 -15.50
CA PHE A 164 -18.99 -4.15 -16.54
C PHE A 164 -18.08 -2.94 -16.65
N ASN A 165 -16.79 -3.15 -16.56
CA ASN A 165 -15.79 -2.10 -16.58
C ASN A 165 -14.72 -2.38 -17.62
N ILE A 166 -14.37 -1.35 -18.42
CA ILE A 166 -13.33 -1.39 -19.44
C ILE A 166 -12.30 -0.30 -19.14
N GLY A 167 -11.04 -0.70 -18.91
CA GLY A 167 -9.92 0.22 -18.71
C GLY A 167 -9.13 0.47 -19.99
N GLN A 168 -8.61 1.69 -20.10
CA GLN A 168 -7.78 2.09 -21.23
C GLN A 168 -6.42 1.40 -21.18
N ARG A 169 -5.93 0.90 -22.33
CA ARG A 169 -4.57 0.39 -22.47
C ARG A 169 -3.56 1.55 -22.51
N PRO A 170 -2.39 1.44 -21.82
CA PRO A 170 -1.30 2.40 -21.99
C PRO A 170 -0.73 2.38 -23.41
N ASN A 171 -0.16 3.50 -23.83
CA ASN A 171 0.51 3.65 -25.11
C ASN A 171 1.63 4.69 -25.02
N TYR A 172 2.58 4.67 -25.96
CA TYR A 172 3.74 5.54 -25.94
C TYR A 172 3.41 7.05 -26.04
N GLY A 173 2.25 7.42 -26.57
CA GLY A 173 1.82 8.81 -26.59
C GLY A 173 1.53 9.42 -25.21
N MET A 174 1.46 8.59 -24.18
CA MET A 174 1.27 9.04 -22.79
C MET A 174 2.60 9.39 -22.09
N PHE A 175 3.74 8.96 -22.64
CA PHE A 175 5.05 9.02 -21.97
C PHE A 175 6.06 9.81 -22.80
N ASN A 176 7.10 10.30 -22.14
CA ASN A 176 8.17 11.07 -22.78
C ASN A 176 9.42 10.21 -23.01
N PHE A 177 9.27 9.15 -23.82
CA PHE A 177 10.38 8.25 -24.21
C PHE A 177 10.82 8.51 -25.65
N MET A 178 12.11 8.22 -25.93
CA MET A 178 12.63 8.27 -27.30
C MET A 178 11.94 7.20 -28.16
N ASN A 179 11.67 7.56 -29.42
CA ASN A 179 11.33 6.58 -30.44
C ASN A 179 12.59 5.89 -30.96
N SER A 180 12.44 4.89 -31.85
CA SER A 180 13.59 4.14 -32.37
C SER A 180 14.62 5.01 -33.09
N GLN A 181 14.17 5.97 -33.92
CA GLN A 181 15.04 6.88 -34.63
C GLN A 181 15.84 7.78 -33.67
N GLU A 182 15.13 8.39 -32.70
CA GLU A 182 15.77 9.25 -31.69
C GLU A 182 16.78 8.46 -30.85
N ARG A 183 16.45 7.20 -30.52
CA ARG A 183 17.31 6.34 -29.67
C ARG A 183 18.58 5.90 -30.39
N VAL A 184 18.49 5.48 -31.68
CA VAL A 184 19.66 5.08 -32.51
C VAL A 184 20.58 6.29 -32.71
N ARG A 185 20.00 7.45 -33.05
CA ARG A 185 20.77 8.68 -33.24
C ARG A 185 21.44 9.15 -31.97
N PHE A 186 20.75 9.03 -30.83
CA PHE A 186 21.34 9.35 -29.55
C PHE A 186 22.52 8.44 -29.21
N SER A 187 22.43 7.12 -29.49
CA SER A 187 23.56 6.20 -29.30
C SER A 187 24.73 6.56 -30.20
N GLN A 188 24.47 6.89 -31.48
CA GLN A 188 25.49 7.32 -32.39
C GLN A 188 26.18 8.60 -31.91
N GLU A 189 25.39 9.60 -31.51
CA GLU A 189 25.89 10.87 -30.98
C GLU A 189 26.75 10.67 -29.73
N ALA A 190 26.31 9.81 -28.82
CA ALA A 190 27.07 9.48 -27.61
C ALA A 190 28.41 8.76 -27.96
N PHE A 191 28.38 7.86 -28.92
CA PHE A 191 29.56 7.18 -29.39
C PHE A 191 30.56 8.18 -30.06
N ASP A 192 30.03 9.03 -30.95
CA ASP A 192 30.86 10.04 -31.67
C ASP A 192 31.44 11.09 -30.69
N ALA A 193 30.75 11.38 -29.60
CA ALA A 193 31.22 12.25 -28.53
C ALA A 193 32.28 11.60 -27.62
N GLY A 194 32.54 10.30 -27.76
CA GLY A 194 33.54 9.57 -26.99
C GLY A 194 33.06 9.14 -25.60
N VAL A 195 31.74 8.96 -25.40
CA VAL A 195 31.20 8.37 -24.17
C VAL A 195 31.68 6.92 -24.04
N ASN A 196 32.26 6.58 -22.91
CA ASN A 196 32.84 5.28 -22.69
C ASN A 196 31.76 4.19 -22.50
N TYR A 197 32.08 2.97 -22.91
CA TYR A 197 31.36 1.77 -22.52
C TYR A 197 31.99 1.19 -21.24
N ILE A 198 31.18 0.73 -20.31
CA ILE A 198 31.67 -0.02 -19.13
C ILE A 198 32.35 -1.32 -19.59
N GLU A 199 31.74 -1.99 -20.52
CA GLU A 199 32.21 -3.20 -21.12
C GLU A 199 31.96 -3.15 -22.63
N THR A 200 32.76 -3.89 -23.36
CA THR A 200 32.60 -4.03 -24.80
C THR A 200 31.19 -4.58 -25.12
N PRO A 201 30.37 -3.86 -25.93
CA PRO A 201 29.02 -4.31 -26.26
C PRO A 201 29.02 -5.69 -26.90
N TYR A 202 28.00 -6.49 -26.64
CA TYR A 202 27.85 -7.79 -27.31
C TYR A 202 27.56 -7.62 -28.79
N LYS A 203 28.04 -8.56 -29.59
CA LYS A 203 27.65 -8.68 -31.01
C LYS A 203 26.19 -9.14 -31.06
N ASP A 204 25.30 -8.22 -31.39
CA ASP A 204 23.86 -8.48 -31.43
C ASP A 204 23.22 -7.70 -32.58
N LEU A 205 22.43 -8.39 -33.38
CA LEU A 205 21.70 -7.80 -34.52
C LEU A 205 20.50 -6.96 -34.07
N ASN A 206 20.16 -7.00 -32.78
CA ASN A 206 19.02 -6.26 -32.22
C ASN A 206 19.40 -4.97 -31.50
N THR A 207 20.69 -4.62 -31.42
CA THR A 207 21.17 -3.41 -30.78
C THR A 207 22.09 -2.62 -31.70
N TYR A 208 22.03 -1.28 -31.65
CA TYR A 208 22.91 -0.40 -32.42
C TYR A 208 24.37 -0.65 -32.11
N GLU A 209 24.69 -0.75 -30.83
CA GLU A 209 26.05 -0.99 -30.33
C GLU A 209 26.58 -2.35 -30.80
N GLY A 210 25.69 -3.32 -30.85
CA GLY A 210 26.05 -4.68 -31.37
C GLY A 210 26.39 -4.69 -32.84
N ILE A 211 25.56 -4.09 -33.69
CA ILE A 211 25.85 -4.02 -35.13
C ILE A 211 27.05 -3.12 -35.46
N LEU A 212 27.26 -2.04 -34.68
CA LEU A 212 28.45 -1.18 -34.81
C LEU A 212 29.72 -1.98 -34.53
N ARG A 213 29.73 -2.77 -33.46
CA ARG A 213 30.86 -3.66 -33.14
C ARG A 213 31.11 -4.70 -34.24
N MET A 214 30.03 -5.33 -34.74
CA MET A 214 30.13 -6.30 -35.82
C MET A 214 30.71 -5.69 -37.11
N LEU A 215 30.37 -4.41 -37.41
CA LEU A 215 30.99 -3.68 -38.52
C LEU A 215 32.49 -3.41 -38.27
N GLN A 216 32.84 -2.95 -37.06
CA GLN A 216 34.23 -2.67 -36.68
C GLN A 216 35.13 -3.92 -36.70
N GLU A 217 34.57 -5.07 -36.35
CA GLU A 217 35.25 -6.37 -36.34
C GLU A 217 35.15 -7.08 -37.70
N HIS A 218 34.53 -6.46 -38.73
CA HIS A 218 34.33 -7.02 -40.08
C HIS A 218 33.46 -8.29 -40.14
N ASP A 219 32.59 -8.50 -39.16
CA ASP A 219 31.64 -9.62 -39.16
C ASP A 219 30.47 -9.35 -40.13
N ILE A 220 30.16 -8.09 -40.41
CA ILE A 220 29.15 -7.66 -41.37
C ILE A 220 29.72 -6.61 -42.31
N SER A 221 29.17 -6.54 -43.53
CA SER A 221 29.56 -5.54 -44.54
C SER A 221 28.92 -4.18 -44.25
N ASP A 222 29.48 -3.09 -44.79
CA ASP A 222 28.89 -1.76 -44.71
C ASP A 222 27.47 -1.69 -45.28
N ILE A 223 27.18 -2.43 -46.33
CA ILE A 223 25.86 -2.55 -46.92
C ILE A 223 24.87 -3.18 -45.94
N GLU A 224 25.27 -4.24 -45.28
CA GLU A 224 24.46 -4.96 -44.28
C GLU A 224 24.24 -4.12 -43.03
N TYR A 225 25.30 -3.45 -42.55
CA TYR A 225 25.20 -2.51 -41.43
C TYR A 225 24.16 -1.40 -41.73
N ARG A 226 24.22 -0.74 -42.88
CA ARG A 226 23.28 0.29 -43.28
C ARG A 226 21.84 -0.22 -43.38
N LYS A 227 21.66 -1.45 -43.86
CA LYS A 227 20.34 -2.09 -43.87
C LYS A 227 19.82 -2.28 -42.45
N LEU A 228 20.58 -2.89 -41.56
CA LEU A 228 20.22 -3.12 -40.16
C LEU A 228 19.96 -1.80 -39.42
N TYR A 229 20.81 -0.79 -39.65
CA TYR A 229 20.62 0.55 -39.08
C TYR A 229 19.28 1.16 -39.49
N ASN A 230 18.94 1.15 -40.79
CA ASN A 230 17.65 1.67 -41.27
C ASN A 230 16.46 0.87 -40.73
N ASP A 231 16.59 -0.45 -40.62
CA ASP A 231 15.56 -1.31 -40.05
C ASP A 231 15.32 -0.95 -38.57
N MET A 232 16.37 -0.67 -37.81
CA MET A 232 16.28 -0.25 -36.42
C MET A 232 15.62 1.14 -36.28
N GLU A 233 16.01 2.14 -37.08
CA GLU A 233 15.41 3.49 -37.02
C GLU A 233 13.89 3.47 -37.24
N THR A 234 13.41 2.54 -38.07
CA THR A 234 11.99 2.51 -38.48
C THR A 234 11.12 1.55 -37.70
N ARG A 235 11.66 0.61 -36.91
CA ARG A 235 10.93 -0.49 -36.28
C ARG A 235 9.86 -0.02 -35.30
N ASN A 236 10.16 0.85 -34.34
CA ASN A 236 9.24 1.40 -33.36
C ASN A 236 8.35 0.38 -32.68
N THR A 237 8.95 -0.68 -32.11
CA THR A 237 8.21 -1.70 -31.38
C THR A 237 7.29 -1.10 -30.33
N ASP A 238 6.03 -1.51 -30.38
CA ASP A 238 5.03 -1.10 -29.38
C ASP A 238 4.91 -2.16 -28.31
N TRP A 239 5.78 -2.07 -27.27
CA TRP A 239 5.81 -2.99 -26.14
C TRP A 239 4.51 -2.96 -25.33
N PHE A 240 3.85 -1.79 -25.23
CA PHE A 240 2.54 -1.73 -24.56
C PHE A 240 1.51 -2.58 -25.30
N LYS A 241 1.53 -2.59 -26.62
CA LYS A 241 0.62 -3.43 -27.42
C LYS A 241 0.88 -4.92 -27.23
N ARG A 242 2.14 -5.33 -27.02
CA ARG A 242 2.55 -6.73 -26.82
C ARG A 242 2.34 -7.26 -25.42
N LEU A 243 2.47 -6.38 -24.40
CA LEU A 243 2.52 -6.78 -23.00
C LEU A 243 1.30 -6.36 -22.20
N THR A 244 0.47 -5.47 -22.76
CA THR A 244 -0.71 -4.95 -22.07
C THR A 244 -1.96 -5.07 -22.94
N ARG A 245 -3.11 -5.07 -22.27
CA ARG A 245 -4.43 -5.11 -22.88
C ARG A 245 -5.33 -3.99 -22.37
N ARG A 246 -6.49 -3.80 -23.01
CA ARG A 246 -7.60 -3.09 -22.37
C ARG A 246 -8.10 -3.99 -21.26
N SER A 247 -8.07 -3.50 -20.02
CA SER A 247 -8.58 -4.28 -18.89
C SER A 247 -10.10 -4.43 -19.02
N PHE A 248 -10.60 -5.61 -18.67
CA PHE A 248 -12.03 -5.88 -18.61
C PHE A 248 -12.36 -6.52 -17.27
N SER A 249 -13.34 -5.97 -16.56
CA SER A 249 -13.77 -6.52 -15.29
C SER A 249 -15.29 -6.57 -15.25
N HIS A 250 -15.82 -7.62 -14.65
CA HIS A 250 -17.25 -7.71 -14.44
C HIS A 250 -17.58 -8.27 -13.06
N THR A 251 -18.65 -7.75 -12.49
CA THR A 251 -19.14 -8.15 -11.16
C THR A 251 -20.62 -8.47 -11.24
N HIS A 252 -21.02 -9.56 -10.61
CA HIS A 252 -22.41 -9.99 -10.50
C HIS A 252 -22.75 -10.26 -9.04
N ASN A 253 -23.82 -9.66 -8.54
CA ASN A 253 -24.29 -9.89 -7.17
C ASN A 253 -25.78 -10.21 -7.19
N VAL A 254 -26.15 -11.26 -6.49
CA VAL A 254 -27.53 -11.64 -6.20
C VAL A 254 -27.73 -11.58 -4.70
N SER A 255 -28.78 -10.91 -4.24
CA SER A 255 -29.17 -10.94 -2.84
C SER A 255 -30.65 -11.22 -2.68
N VAL A 256 -30.97 -12.01 -1.68
CA VAL A 256 -32.34 -12.39 -1.30
C VAL A 256 -32.52 -12.07 0.17
N SER A 257 -33.56 -11.34 0.51
CA SER A 257 -33.89 -11.03 1.90
C SER A 257 -35.40 -11.07 2.14
N GLY A 258 -35.76 -11.43 3.35
CA GLY A 258 -37.18 -11.52 3.74
C GLY A 258 -37.30 -11.91 5.20
N GLY A 259 -38.57 -12.04 5.66
CA GLY A 259 -38.76 -12.49 7.03
C GLY A 259 -40.05 -11.97 7.66
N THR A 260 -40.05 -11.99 8.97
CA THR A 260 -41.07 -11.44 9.87
C THR A 260 -40.40 -10.76 11.03
N ASN A 261 -41.16 -10.11 11.90
CA ASN A 261 -40.62 -9.50 13.13
C ASN A 261 -39.90 -10.50 14.07
N LYS A 262 -40.23 -11.82 13.97
CA LYS A 262 -39.61 -12.87 14.80
C LYS A 262 -38.42 -13.56 14.13
N PHE A 263 -38.40 -13.61 12.81
CA PHE A 263 -37.36 -14.25 12.05
C PHE A 263 -37.14 -13.48 10.76
N SER A 264 -35.92 -13.08 10.50
CA SER A 264 -35.56 -12.51 9.21
C SER A 264 -34.23 -13.09 8.72
N TYR A 265 -34.08 -13.12 7.41
CA TYR A 265 -32.91 -13.62 6.74
C TYR A 265 -32.45 -12.70 5.61
N SER A 266 -31.16 -12.72 5.36
CA SER A 266 -30.53 -12.11 4.19
C SER A 266 -29.44 -13.04 3.70
N ALA A 267 -29.46 -13.37 2.42
CA ALA A 267 -28.40 -14.15 1.78
C ALA A 267 -27.93 -13.42 0.53
N SER A 268 -26.62 -13.44 0.27
CA SER A 268 -26.02 -12.86 -0.93
C SER A 268 -24.94 -13.78 -1.50
N ILE A 269 -24.80 -13.75 -2.82
CA ILE A 269 -23.72 -14.38 -3.57
C ILE A 269 -23.18 -13.33 -4.53
N GLY A 270 -21.86 -13.15 -4.52
CA GLY A 270 -21.14 -12.25 -5.41
C GLY A 270 -20.08 -12.99 -6.21
N TYR A 271 -19.94 -12.63 -7.47
CA TYR A 271 -18.86 -13.06 -8.34
C TYR A 271 -18.19 -11.83 -8.95
N ASN A 272 -16.88 -11.76 -8.87
CA ASN A 272 -16.06 -10.73 -9.48
C ASN A 272 -14.94 -11.38 -10.28
N ASN A 273 -14.78 -10.94 -11.53
CA ASN A 273 -13.63 -11.25 -12.36
C ASN A 273 -13.04 -9.94 -12.83
N SER A 274 -11.76 -9.73 -12.56
CA SER A 274 -11.02 -8.52 -12.89
C SER A 274 -9.74 -8.86 -13.62
N GLU A 275 -9.69 -8.47 -14.89
CA GLU A 275 -8.49 -8.56 -15.70
C GLU A 275 -7.70 -7.25 -15.60
N GLY A 276 -6.43 -7.33 -15.20
CA GLY A 276 -5.52 -6.20 -15.17
C GLY A 276 -5.09 -5.71 -16.55
N GLN A 277 -4.45 -4.54 -16.60
CA GLN A 277 -3.86 -4.02 -17.84
C GLN A 277 -2.69 -4.87 -18.34
N GLU A 278 -1.90 -5.46 -17.44
CA GLU A 278 -0.81 -6.36 -17.78
C GLU A 278 -1.37 -7.75 -18.14
N ILE A 279 -0.96 -8.30 -19.29
CA ILE A 279 -1.37 -9.64 -19.72
C ILE A 279 -0.77 -10.67 -18.77
N GLY A 280 -1.60 -11.43 -18.06
CA GLY A 280 -1.19 -12.38 -17.03
C GLY A 280 -1.48 -11.92 -15.58
N ASN A 281 -1.99 -10.69 -15.38
CA ASN A 281 -2.48 -10.24 -14.08
C ASN A 281 -4.01 -10.25 -14.05
N ASP A 282 -4.58 -11.16 -13.27
CA ASP A 282 -6.02 -11.39 -13.15
C ASP A 282 -6.40 -11.69 -11.70
N ASN A 283 -7.60 -11.29 -11.29
CA ASN A 283 -8.19 -11.66 -10.01
C ASN A 283 -9.62 -12.17 -10.20
N GLU A 284 -9.88 -13.33 -9.68
CA GLU A 284 -11.22 -13.91 -9.59
C GLU A 284 -11.62 -14.08 -8.13
N ARG A 285 -12.81 -13.61 -7.76
CA ARG A 285 -13.32 -13.71 -6.39
C ARG A 285 -14.79 -14.08 -6.36
N MET A 286 -15.09 -15.11 -5.57
CA MET A 286 -16.45 -15.49 -5.20
C MET A 286 -16.69 -15.18 -3.72
N THR A 287 -17.85 -14.64 -3.39
CA THR A 287 -18.25 -14.31 -2.02
C THR A 287 -19.63 -14.85 -1.74
N GLY A 288 -19.85 -15.27 -0.51
CA GLY A 288 -21.15 -15.68 -0.02
C GLY A 288 -21.40 -15.18 1.39
N ARG A 289 -22.59 -14.71 1.67
CA ARG A 289 -23.00 -14.25 2.99
C ARG A 289 -24.39 -14.73 3.33
N ILE A 290 -24.58 -15.14 4.58
CA ILE A 290 -25.88 -15.46 5.16
C ILE A 290 -25.98 -14.75 6.50
N ALA A 291 -27.05 -13.98 6.70
CA ALA A 291 -27.35 -13.34 7.98
C ALA A 291 -28.77 -13.71 8.40
N LEU A 292 -28.89 -14.24 9.60
CA LEU A 292 -30.15 -14.66 10.22
C LEU A 292 -30.40 -13.85 11.48
N MET A 293 -31.60 -13.37 11.66
CA MET A 293 -32.05 -12.74 12.89
C MET A 293 -33.21 -13.54 13.45
N LEU A 294 -33.11 -13.95 14.71
CA LEU A 294 -34.10 -14.64 15.48
C LEU A 294 -34.51 -13.78 16.66
N ARG A 295 -35.82 -13.60 16.85
CA ARG A 295 -36.39 -12.89 18.01
C ARG A 295 -37.46 -13.79 18.67
N PRO A 296 -37.01 -14.78 19.48
CA PRO A 296 -37.90 -15.74 20.12
C PRO A 296 -38.91 -15.06 21.04
N ILE A 297 -38.46 -14.03 21.73
CA ILE A 297 -39.24 -13.13 22.56
C ILE A 297 -38.87 -11.69 22.28
N GLU A 298 -39.74 -10.74 22.58
CA GLU A 298 -39.46 -9.29 22.30
C GLU A 298 -38.18 -8.75 22.96
N LYS A 299 -37.72 -9.35 24.04
CA LYS A 299 -36.56 -8.94 24.82
C LYS A 299 -35.25 -9.64 24.37
N LEU A 300 -35.32 -10.66 23.49
CA LEU A 300 -34.16 -11.43 23.06
C LEU A 300 -34.03 -11.41 21.55
N THR A 301 -32.91 -10.89 21.07
CA THR A 301 -32.53 -10.91 19.66
C THR A 301 -31.23 -11.67 19.49
N ILE A 302 -31.21 -12.65 18.59
CA ILE A 302 -30.04 -13.46 18.23
C ILE A 302 -29.76 -13.23 16.76
N ASN A 303 -28.56 -12.77 16.43
CA ASN A 303 -28.09 -12.63 15.05
C ASN A 303 -26.95 -13.63 14.81
N LEU A 304 -27.06 -14.37 13.72
CA LEU A 304 -26.02 -15.25 13.22
C LEU A 304 -25.63 -14.77 11.83
N THR A 305 -24.34 -14.49 11.64
CA THR A 305 -23.80 -14.13 10.33
C THR A 305 -22.70 -15.11 9.94
N LEU A 306 -22.78 -15.61 8.72
CA LEU A 306 -21.76 -16.46 8.10
C LEU A 306 -21.27 -15.77 6.83
N ASN A 307 -19.95 -15.67 6.66
CA ASN A 307 -19.34 -15.14 5.45
C ASN A 307 -18.32 -16.15 4.91
N GLY A 308 -18.23 -16.22 3.59
CA GLY A 308 -17.23 -17.01 2.90
C GLY A 308 -16.72 -16.26 1.67
N SER A 309 -15.43 -16.40 1.39
CA SER A 309 -14.83 -15.86 0.17
C SER A 309 -13.73 -16.79 -0.34
N VAL A 310 -13.69 -16.97 -1.64
CA VAL A 310 -12.60 -17.63 -2.36
C VAL A 310 -12.07 -16.64 -3.38
N SER A 311 -10.77 -16.33 -3.31
CA SER A 311 -10.11 -15.44 -4.25
C SER A 311 -8.89 -16.12 -4.85
N THR A 312 -8.72 -15.98 -6.16
CA THR A 312 -7.52 -16.41 -6.89
C THR A 312 -6.96 -15.22 -7.65
N THR A 313 -5.68 -14.94 -7.46
CA THR A 313 -4.96 -13.88 -8.17
C THR A 313 -3.81 -14.51 -8.93
N ASN A 314 -3.75 -14.28 -10.24
CA ASN A 314 -2.61 -14.61 -11.07
C ASN A 314 -1.73 -13.36 -11.22
N GLY A 315 -0.42 -13.59 -11.23
CA GLY A 315 0.58 -12.54 -11.31
C GLY A 315 1.88 -13.04 -11.94
N PHE A 316 2.94 -12.33 -11.68
CA PHE A 316 4.23 -12.58 -12.32
C PHE A 316 5.25 -13.13 -11.32
N PHE A 317 6.17 -13.90 -11.84
CA PHE A 317 7.39 -14.22 -11.13
C PHE A 317 8.19 -12.92 -10.89
N ASN A 318 8.91 -12.86 -9.82
CA ASN A 318 9.57 -11.72 -9.23
C ASN A 318 10.18 -10.67 -10.19
N GLU A 319 11.03 -11.12 -11.12
CA GLU A 319 11.75 -10.26 -12.07
C GLU A 319 10.86 -9.83 -13.26
N VAL A 320 9.71 -10.46 -13.45
CA VAL A 320 8.84 -10.23 -14.60
C VAL A 320 7.86 -9.11 -14.31
N ASN A 321 8.10 -7.95 -14.91
CA ASN A 321 7.25 -6.79 -14.79
C ASN A 321 6.90 -6.20 -16.17
N PRO A 322 5.73 -6.55 -16.75
CA PRO A 322 5.37 -6.11 -18.10
C PRO A 322 5.30 -4.60 -18.29
N MET A 323 4.80 -3.87 -17.29
CA MET A 323 4.70 -2.41 -17.35
C MET A 323 6.09 -1.77 -17.34
N SER A 324 6.94 -2.18 -16.40
CA SER A 324 8.32 -1.69 -16.32
C SER A 324 9.12 -2.04 -17.57
N TYR A 325 8.93 -3.25 -18.09
CA TYR A 325 9.59 -3.65 -19.33
C TYR A 325 9.15 -2.79 -20.51
N ALA A 326 7.84 -2.54 -20.65
CA ALA A 326 7.31 -1.71 -21.75
C ALA A 326 7.79 -0.25 -21.68
N THR A 327 8.00 0.29 -20.47
CA THR A 327 8.53 1.65 -20.28
C THR A 327 10.02 1.75 -20.52
N ASN A 328 10.79 0.73 -20.09
CA ASN A 328 12.25 0.82 -20.01
C ASN A 328 12.97 0.14 -21.19
N THR A 329 12.27 -0.62 -22.03
CA THR A 329 12.94 -1.36 -23.11
C THR A 329 13.03 -0.55 -24.40
N ASN A 330 14.19 -0.65 -25.03
CA ASN A 330 14.46 0.00 -26.31
C ASN A 330 13.49 -0.48 -27.40
N ARG A 331 12.91 0.45 -28.12
CA ARG A 331 11.92 0.18 -29.17
C ARG A 331 12.50 -0.34 -30.47
N ILE A 332 13.84 -0.36 -30.59
CA ILE A 332 14.52 -0.98 -31.72
C ILE A 332 14.52 -2.51 -31.68
N ILE A 333 14.34 -3.10 -30.48
CA ILE A 333 14.37 -4.53 -30.25
C ILE A 333 13.14 -5.20 -30.89
N ASP A 334 13.37 -6.29 -31.62
CA ASP A 334 12.30 -7.13 -32.15
C ASP A 334 11.67 -7.93 -31.00
N PRO A 335 10.34 -7.87 -30.81
CA PRO A 335 9.69 -8.58 -29.72
C PRO A 335 9.75 -10.11 -29.83
N ASP A 336 9.94 -10.62 -31.04
CA ASP A 336 9.97 -12.06 -31.32
C ASP A 336 11.42 -12.59 -31.32
N ALA A 337 12.42 -11.70 -31.22
CA ALA A 337 13.84 -12.09 -31.20
C ALA A 337 14.37 -12.26 -29.76
N TYR A 338 15.39 -13.10 -29.65
CA TYR A 338 16.24 -13.16 -28.46
C TYR A 338 17.43 -12.24 -28.68
N TYR A 339 17.73 -11.42 -27.67
CA TYR A 339 18.92 -10.56 -27.69
C TYR A 339 19.89 -10.95 -26.60
N MET A 340 21.15 -10.64 -26.79
CA MET A 340 22.20 -10.97 -25.82
C MET A 340 22.05 -10.12 -24.57
N GLN A 341 21.88 -10.79 -23.45
CA GLN A 341 21.85 -10.17 -22.11
C GLN A 341 23.19 -10.40 -21.45
N ARG A 342 23.73 -9.34 -20.86
CA ARG A 342 24.97 -9.44 -20.14
C ARG A 342 24.81 -10.32 -18.89
N ASN A 343 25.77 -11.21 -18.69
CA ASN A 343 26.00 -11.93 -17.45
C ASN A 343 27.24 -11.43 -16.76
N GLY A 344 27.25 -11.55 -15.45
CA GLY A 344 28.46 -11.42 -14.68
C GLY A 344 29.50 -12.50 -15.01
N TYR A 345 30.72 -12.28 -14.56
CA TYR A 345 31.79 -13.27 -14.62
C TYR A 345 31.39 -14.51 -13.80
N ASN A 346 31.40 -15.67 -14.45
CA ASN A 346 31.22 -16.94 -13.77
C ASN A 346 32.52 -17.35 -13.09
N SER A 347 32.60 -17.16 -11.78
CA SER A 347 33.79 -17.46 -10.98
C SER A 347 34.21 -18.94 -11.01
N LYS A 348 33.27 -19.85 -11.36
CA LYS A 348 33.53 -21.29 -11.41
C LYS A 348 34.14 -21.73 -12.74
N THR A 349 33.77 -21.12 -13.84
CA THR A 349 34.25 -21.44 -15.17
C THR A 349 35.37 -20.51 -15.66
N GLY A 350 35.58 -19.39 -14.96
CA GLY A 350 36.54 -18.36 -15.37
C GLY A 350 36.15 -17.62 -16.65
N LYS A 351 34.89 -17.74 -17.11
CA LYS A 351 34.42 -17.20 -18.39
C LYS A 351 33.30 -16.20 -18.15
N ILE A 352 33.24 -15.21 -19.03
CA ILE A 352 32.06 -14.36 -19.19
C ILE A 352 31.02 -15.19 -19.96
N GLN A 353 29.81 -15.29 -19.38
CA GLN A 353 28.71 -16.01 -20.02
C GLN A 353 27.77 -15.00 -20.66
N THR A 354 27.43 -15.23 -21.92
CA THR A 354 26.38 -14.52 -22.65
C THR A 354 25.19 -15.42 -22.75
N LEU A 355 24.05 -14.94 -22.30
CA LEU A 355 22.77 -15.65 -22.33
C LEU A 355 21.77 -14.85 -23.15
N SER A 356 20.88 -15.57 -23.80
CA SER A 356 19.83 -14.98 -24.62
C SER A 356 18.59 -14.66 -23.80
N TYR A 357 18.05 -13.46 -23.98
CA TYR A 357 16.89 -13.00 -23.28
C TYR A 357 15.75 -12.65 -24.23
N ASN A 358 14.52 -13.04 -23.85
CA ASN A 358 13.30 -12.57 -24.45
C ASN A 358 12.22 -12.45 -23.37
N PHE A 359 11.68 -11.26 -23.19
CA PHE A 359 10.71 -10.98 -22.13
C PHE A 359 9.42 -11.81 -22.26
N ILE A 360 8.96 -12.04 -23.48
CA ILE A 360 7.74 -12.83 -23.72
C ILE A 360 7.99 -14.28 -23.28
N ASN A 361 9.17 -14.82 -23.56
CA ASN A 361 9.57 -16.14 -23.07
C ASN A 361 9.60 -16.18 -21.54
N GLU A 362 10.16 -15.16 -20.87
CA GLU A 362 10.18 -15.09 -19.41
C GLU A 362 8.77 -15.08 -18.81
N ARG A 363 7.90 -14.23 -19.36
CA ARG A 363 6.50 -14.13 -18.92
C ARG A 363 5.75 -15.45 -19.11
N ASP A 364 5.91 -16.10 -20.25
CA ASP A 364 5.13 -17.30 -20.60
C ASP A 364 5.64 -18.57 -19.90
N ASN A 365 6.89 -18.55 -19.41
CA ASN A 365 7.54 -19.68 -18.72
C ASN A 365 7.73 -19.43 -17.21
N SER A 366 7.12 -18.41 -16.66
CA SER A 366 7.13 -18.12 -15.23
C SER A 366 5.80 -17.53 -14.78
N GLY A 367 5.56 -17.47 -13.49
CA GLY A 367 4.33 -16.88 -12.97
C GLY A 367 4.21 -16.94 -11.47
N SER A 368 3.14 -16.37 -10.96
CA SER A 368 2.72 -16.52 -9.57
C SER A 368 1.21 -16.70 -9.48
N LYS A 369 0.76 -17.43 -8.47
CA LYS A 369 -0.64 -17.67 -8.18
C LYS A 369 -0.88 -17.61 -6.69
N ALA A 370 -1.76 -16.71 -6.27
CA ALA A 370 -2.19 -16.59 -4.90
C ALA A 370 -3.65 -17.03 -4.79
N ARG A 371 -3.95 -17.89 -3.84
CA ARG A 371 -5.29 -18.31 -3.50
C ARG A 371 -5.56 -18.03 -2.04
N SER A 372 -6.68 -17.38 -1.73
CA SER A 372 -7.13 -17.12 -0.37
C SER A 372 -8.55 -17.64 -0.19
N ASN A 373 -8.75 -18.45 0.86
CA ASN A 373 -10.03 -18.96 1.28
C ASN A 373 -10.33 -18.39 2.66
N PHE A 374 -11.33 -17.54 2.73
CA PHE A 374 -11.76 -16.92 3.98
C PHE A 374 -13.12 -17.45 4.41
N MET A 375 -13.27 -17.71 5.70
CA MET A 375 -14.54 -18.03 6.31
C MET A 375 -14.65 -17.32 7.66
N SER A 376 -15.81 -16.76 7.95
CA SER A 376 -16.10 -16.24 9.29
C SER A 376 -17.52 -16.56 9.72
N ALA A 377 -17.67 -16.72 11.04
CA ALA A 377 -18.96 -16.88 11.70
C ALA A 377 -19.03 -15.92 12.88
N SER A 378 -20.14 -15.21 13.02
CA SER A 378 -20.41 -14.36 14.17
C SER A 378 -21.80 -14.63 14.75
N LEU A 379 -21.87 -14.63 16.06
CA LEU A 379 -23.08 -14.78 16.85
C LEU A 379 -23.21 -13.60 17.80
N ASP A 380 -24.28 -12.82 17.63
CA ASP A 380 -24.62 -11.71 18.51
C ASP A 380 -25.94 -12.03 19.25
N VAL A 381 -25.89 -12.01 20.55
CA VAL A 381 -27.06 -12.19 21.42
C VAL A 381 -27.30 -10.90 22.18
N ASN A 382 -28.46 -10.31 21.99
CA ASN A 382 -28.89 -9.11 22.70
C ASN A 382 -30.10 -9.46 23.57
N TRP A 383 -29.90 -9.47 24.89
CA TRP A 383 -30.92 -9.79 25.85
C TRP A 383 -31.23 -8.60 26.75
N ARG A 384 -32.40 -7.98 26.52
CA ARG A 384 -32.90 -6.88 27.36
C ARG A 384 -33.44 -7.46 28.64
N ILE A 385 -32.61 -7.55 29.69
CA ILE A 385 -32.97 -8.08 31.02
C ILE A 385 -34.03 -7.17 31.71
N LEU A 386 -33.71 -5.88 31.74
CA LEU A 386 -34.60 -4.81 32.19
C LEU A 386 -34.74 -3.78 31.06
N ASP A 387 -35.69 -2.90 31.09
CA ASP A 387 -35.90 -1.88 30.03
C ASP A 387 -34.70 -0.91 29.89
N TRP A 388 -33.84 -0.82 30.89
CA TRP A 388 -32.65 0.00 30.96
C TRP A 388 -31.35 -0.81 31.06
N VAL A 389 -31.40 -2.16 31.10
CA VAL A 389 -30.23 -3.06 31.15
C VAL A 389 -30.33 -4.09 30.04
N THR A 390 -29.34 -4.08 29.18
CA THR A 390 -29.19 -5.07 28.10
C THR A 390 -27.88 -5.83 28.26
N TYR A 391 -27.95 -7.15 28.33
CA TYR A 391 -26.78 -8.00 28.18
C TYR A 391 -26.55 -8.28 26.70
N GLN A 392 -25.30 -8.15 26.29
CA GLN A 392 -24.86 -8.39 24.92
C GLN A 392 -23.70 -9.37 24.93
N PHE A 393 -23.85 -10.46 24.20
CA PHE A 393 -22.79 -11.40 23.90
C PHE A 393 -22.45 -11.32 22.41
N THR A 394 -21.17 -11.21 22.07
CA THR A 394 -20.69 -11.32 20.69
C THR A 394 -19.59 -12.37 20.65
N GLY A 395 -19.79 -13.43 19.86
CA GLY A 395 -18.81 -14.45 19.56
C GLY A 395 -18.44 -14.41 18.08
N GLY A 396 -17.17 -14.35 17.78
CA GLY A 396 -16.66 -14.37 16.40
C GLY A 396 -15.57 -15.43 16.22
N TYR A 397 -15.60 -16.09 15.11
CA TYR A 397 -14.55 -16.97 14.60
C TYR A 397 -14.23 -16.60 13.18
N SER A 398 -12.96 -16.53 12.81
CA SER A 398 -12.54 -16.44 11.42
C SER A 398 -11.36 -17.37 11.13
N ASN A 399 -11.33 -17.84 9.89
CA ASN A 399 -10.21 -18.61 9.35
C ASN A 399 -9.88 -18.07 7.96
N ASN A 400 -8.61 -17.76 7.74
CA ASN A 400 -8.08 -17.41 6.43
C ASN A 400 -6.96 -18.39 6.07
N ASN A 401 -7.16 -19.17 5.04
CA ASN A 401 -6.16 -20.06 4.48
C ASN A 401 -5.69 -19.50 3.14
N SER A 402 -4.42 -19.14 3.04
CA SER A 402 -3.80 -18.62 1.84
C SER A 402 -2.64 -19.50 1.37
N THR A 403 -2.68 -19.84 0.10
CA THR A 403 -1.61 -20.56 -0.60
C THR A 403 -1.06 -19.65 -1.69
N ASN A 404 0.26 -19.48 -1.72
CA ASN A 404 0.94 -18.70 -2.73
C ASN A 404 2.01 -19.55 -3.39
N GLU A 405 1.97 -19.57 -4.71
CA GLU A 405 2.93 -20.27 -5.55
C GLU A 405 3.61 -19.25 -6.47
N SER A 406 4.90 -19.39 -6.66
CA SER A 406 5.67 -18.57 -7.61
C SER A 406 6.74 -19.45 -8.26
N TRP A 407 6.79 -19.46 -9.57
CA TRP A 407 7.65 -20.38 -10.29
C TRP A 407 8.36 -19.74 -11.48
N ALA A 408 9.54 -20.28 -11.80
CA ALA A 408 10.23 -20.07 -13.07
C ALA A 408 10.67 -21.43 -13.60
N THR A 409 10.30 -21.74 -14.85
CA THR A 409 10.65 -23.02 -15.47
C THR A 409 12.07 -23.02 -16.00
N GLU A 410 12.57 -24.19 -16.36
CA GLU A 410 13.90 -24.36 -16.94
C GLU A 410 14.16 -23.60 -18.26
N ARG A 411 13.08 -23.08 -18.90
CA ARG A 411 13.17 -22.33 -20.16
C ARG A 411 13.44 -20.84 -19.95
N THR A 412 13.44 -20.39 -18.71
CA THR A 412 13.63 -18.97 -18.40
C THR A 412 15.11 -18.59 -18.41
N TYR A 413 15.37 -17.34 -18.80
CA TYR A 413 16.67 -16.69 -18.61
C TYR A 413 17.05 -16.65 -17.13
N TYR A 414 16.07 -16.43 -16.22
CA TYR A 414 16.33 -16.42 -14.78
C TYR A 414 17.04 -17.71 -14.34
N ILE A 415 16.54 -18.88 -14.73
CA ILE A 415 17.19 -20.17 -14.39
C ILE A 415 18.54 -20.31 -15.07
N ALA A 416 18.64 -19.87 -16.32
CA ALA A 416 19.92 -19.90 -17.05
C ALA A 416 20.97 -19.02 -16.34
N ASN A 417 20.60 -17.81 -15.91
CA ASN A 417 21.50 -16.86 -15.28
C ASN A 417 21.91 -17.27 -13.85
N GLU A 418 20.93 -17.59 -13.00
CA GLU A 418 21.20 -17.85 -11.59
C GLU A 418 21.83 -19.20 -11.29
N TYR A 419 21.49 -20.22 -12.08
CA TYR A 419 21.79 -21.59 -11.68
C TYR A 419 22.49 -22.43 -12.73
N ARG A 420 22.23 -22.20 -14.02
CA ARG A 420 22.63 -23.13 -15.07
C ARG A 420 23.86 -22.68 -15.84
N GLY A 421 23.94 -21.42 -16.21
CA GLY A 421 25.06 -20.81 -16.90
C GLY A 421 25.09 -21.05 -18.44
N TYR A 422 23.98 -21.52 -19.01
CA TYR A 422 23.77 -21.68 -20.44
C TYR A 422 22.28 -21.64 -20.79
N ASP A 423 21.96 -21.28 -22.04
CA ASP A 423 20.56 -21.23 -22.49
C ASP A 423 19.93 -22.63 -22.56
N PHE A 424 18.61 -22.69 -22.36
CA PHE A 424 17.87 -23.94 -22.43
C PHE A 424 18.13 -24.67 -23.76
N ASN A 425 18.50 -25.96 -23.69
CA ASN A 425 18.85 -26.83 -24.83
C ASN A 425 20.05 -26.39 -25.65
N SER A 426 20.88 -25.46 -25.23
CA SER A 426 22.06 -25.01 -25.95
C SER A 426 23.27 -25.95 -25.80
N VAL A 427 23.27 -26.81 -24.79
CA VAL A 427 24.34 -27.73 -24.49
C VAL A 427 23.87 -29.18 -24.37
N THR A 428 24.70 -30.12 -24.60
CA THR A 428 24.40 -31.56 -24.47
C THR A 428 24.62 -32.05 -23.02
N PRO A 429 23.91 -33.08 -22.55
CA PRO A 429 24.12 -33.65 -21.21
C PRO A 429 25.53 -34.18 -20.93
N THR A 430 26.32 -34.41 -21.94
CA THR A 430 27.69 -34.88 -21.82
C THR A 430 28.72 -33.77 -21.71
N SER A 431 28.33 -32.52 -21.97
CA SER A 431 29.25 -31.37 -21.97
C SER A 431 29.74 -31.02 -20.54
N ALA A 432 30.88 -30.31 -20.49
CA ALA A 432 31.43 -29.84 -19.21
C ALA A 432 30.52 -28.82 -18.53
N GLU A 433 29.90 -27.95 -19.31
CA GLU A 433 28.97 -26.91 -18.83
C GLU A 433 27.74 -27.55 -18.16
N PHE A 434 27.17 -28.58 -18.80
CA PHE A 434 26.03 -29.31 -18.22
C PHE A 434 26.40 -29.99 -16.90
N LYS A 435 27.55 -30.63 -16.81
CA LYS A 435 28.03 -31.31 -15.63
C LYS A 435 28.39 -30.34 -14.50
N ALA A 436 28.81 -29.12 -14.83
CA ALA A 436 29.17 -28.08 -13.88
C ALA A 436 27.95 -27.27 -13.38
N ALA A 437 26.78 -27.40 -14.04
CA ALA A 437 25.59 -26.66 -13.69
C ALA A 437 25.01 -27.09 -12.33
N GLN A 438 24.61 -26.14 -11.51
CA GLN A 438 23.96 -26.43 -10.22
C GLN A 438 22.55 -27.00 -10.43
N LEU A 439 21.85 -26.55 -11.47
CA LEU A 439 20.50 -26.95 -11.83
C LEU A 439 20.41 -27.29 -13.31
N PRO A 440 20.93 -28.46 -13.73
CA PRO A 440 20.91 -28.82 -15.15
C PRO A 440 19.50 -29.14 -15.69
N PHE A 441 18.57 -29.53 -14.81
CA PHE A 441 17.18 -29.82 -15.14
C PHE A 441 16.20 -29.07 -14.25
N GLY A 442 15.05 -28.73 -14.81
CA GLY A 442 13.96 -28.10 -14.14
C GLY A 442 14.23 -26.65 -13.72
N GLY A 443 13.23 -26.03 -13.19
CA GLY A 443 13.25 -24.66 -12.69
C GLY A 443 13.14 -24.60 -11.16
N ILE A 444 12.51 -23.56 -10.67
CA ILE A 444 12.22 -23.38 -9.24
C ILE A 444 10.73 -23.20 -8.99
N LEU A 445 10.30 -23.61 -7.82
CA LEU A 445 8.97 -23.38 -7.29
C LEU A 445 9.09 -22.88 -5.84
N TYR A 446 8.50 -21.73 -5.56
CA TYR A 446 8.29 -21.23 -4.22
C TYR A 446 6.85 -21.51 -3.81
N THR A 447 6.64 -22.09 -2.66
CA THR A 447 5.31 -22.26 -2.07
C THR A 447 5.28 -21.63 -0.67
N ASN A 448 4.19 -20.95 -0.37
CA ASN A 448 3.93 -20.39 0.94
C ASN A 448 2.48 -20.66 1.31
N ASP A 449 2.29 -21.54 2.30
CA ASP A 449 0.99 -21.84 2.85
C ASP A 449 0.87 -21.18 4.21
N ASN A 450 -0.18 -20.40 4.41
CA ASN A 450 -0.44 -19.73 5.68
C ASN A 450 -1.90 -19.96 6.08
N ASN A 451 -2.10 -20.42 7.32
CA ASN A 451 -3.41 -20.58 7.94
C ASN A 451 -3.48 -19.71 9.18
N GLN A 452 -4.35 -18.71 9.14
CA GLN A 452 -4.60 -17.81 10.25
C GLN A 452 -6.04 -17.97 10.71
N TYR A 453 -6.21 -18.32 12.00
CA TYR A 453 -7.53 -18.37 12.62
C TYR A 453 -7.58 -17.48 13.85
N SER A 454 -8.74 -16.92 14.10
CA SER A 454 -8.95 -16.03 15.25
C SER A 454 -10.29 -16.28 15.93
N TYR A 455 -10.32 -16.01 17.23
CA TYR A 455 -11.52 -15.99 18.06
C TYR A 455 -11.66 -14.63 18.70
N ASN A 456 -12.89 -14.16 18.77
CA ASN A 456 -13.26 -12.97 19.52
C ASN A 456 -14.51 -13.27 20.35
N ILE A 457 -14.42 -13.11 21.67
CA ILE A 457 -15.53 -13.32 22.59
C ILE A 457 -15.68 -12.07 23.43
N GLN A 458 -16.85 -11.46 23.36
CA GLN A 458 -17.18 -10.23 24.09
C GLN A 458 -18.40 -10.47 24.95
N ASN A 459 -18.34 -10.06 26.21
CA ASN A 459 -19.46 -9.98 27.14
C ASN A 459 -19.62 -8.54 27.57
N LYS A 460 -20.81 -8.01 27.40
CA LYS A 460 -21.09 -6.58 27.62
C LYS A 460 -22.39 -6.42 28.38
N LEU A 461 -22.40 -5.50 29.33
CA LEU A 461 -23.57 -5.11 30.06
C LEU A 461 -23.80 -3.61 29.82
N GLN A 462 -24.84 -3.31 29.06
CA GLN A 462 -25.21 -1.97 28.66
C GLN A 462 -26.33 -1.45 29.58
N PHE A 463 -26.12 -0.25 30.11
CA PHE A 463 -27.09 0.50 30.88
C PHE A 463 -27.52 1.71 30.05
N SER A 464 -28.77 1.81 29.72
CA SER A 464 -29.34 2.95 28.99
C SER A 464 -30.62 3.40 29.65
N LYS A 465 -30.59 4.53 30.35
CA LYS A 465 -31.72 5.04 31.12
C LYS A 465 -31.97 6.52 30.82
N ALA A 466 -33.16 6.84 30.37
CA ALA A 466 -33.66 8.18 30.33
C ALA A 466 -34.38 8.44 31.69
N PHE A 467 -33.85 9.33 32.52
CA PHE A 467 -34.47 9.71 33.77
C PHE A 467 -35.69 10.63 33.55
N ASN A 468 -35.59 11.42 32.47
CA ASN A 468 -36.61 12.27 31.91
C ASN A 468 -36.22 12.62 30.47
N PRO A 469 -37.04 13.31 29.66
CA PRO A 469 -36.71 13.64 28.27
C PRO A 469 -35.38 14.35 28.07
N ASP A 470 -34.91 15.08 29.08
CA ASP A 470 -33.76 15.95 29.05
C ASP A 470 -32.47 15.29 29.58
N ASN A 471 -32.60 14.22 30.38
CA ASN A 471 -31.47 13.61 31.07
C ASN A 471 -31.37 12.13 30.77
N ARG A 472 -30.24 11.73 30.18
CA ARG A 472 -30.01 10.35 29.76
C ARG A 472 -28.63 9.89 30.20
N LEU A 473 -28.55 8.63 30.62
CA LEU A 473 -27.36 7.92 30.98
C LEU A 473 -27.19 6.74 30.03
N ASN A 474 -26.05 6.62 29.41
CA ASN A 474 -25.57 5.42 28.71
C ASN A 474 -24.27 5.01 29.36
N ALA A 475 -24.17 3.77 29.81
CA ALA A 475 -22.95 3.19 30.36
C ALA A 475 -22.79 1.76 29.81
N LEU A 476 -21.57 1.31 29.68
CA LEU A 476 -21.24 -0.03 29.24
C LEU A 476 -20.09 -0.57 30.09
N LEU A 477 -20.24 -1.79 30.56
CA LEU A 477 -19.16 -2.59 31.14
C LEU A 477 -18.92 -3.76 30.21
N GLY A 478 -17.67 -4.05 29.88
CA GLY A 478 -17.35 -5.13 28.97
C GLY A 478 -16.06 -5.83 29.26
N MET A 479 -16.02 -7.07 28.78
CA MET A 479 -14.85 -7.94 28.75
C MET A 479 -14.71 -8.48 27.34
N GLU A 480 -13.48 -8.52 26.81
CA GLU A 480 -13.14 -9.08 25.51
C GLU A 480 -11.99 -10.06 25.67
N LEU A 481 -12.16 -11.26 25.13
CA LEU A 481 -11.10 -12.23 24.92
C LEU A 481 -10.87 -12.36 23.42
N ARG A 482 -9.63 -12.17 22.97
CA ARG A 482 -9.25 -12.30 21.57
C ARG A 482 -7.99 -13.15 21.46
N SER A 483 -7.98 -14.08 20.51
CA SER A 483 -6.83 -14.90 20.16
C SER A 483 -6.70 -14.98 18.65
N SER A 484 -5.49 -14.80 18.14
CA SER A 484 -5.16 -14.95 16.72
C SER A 484 -3.91 -15.82 16.62
N THR A 485 -4.03 -16.92 15.90
CA THR A 485 -2.92 -17.84 15.62
C THR A 485 -2.68 -17.90 14.13
N ALA A 486 -1.45 -17.67 13.73
CA ALA A 486 -0.96 -17.81 12.37
C ALA A 486 0.08 -18.93 12.29
N LYS A 487 -0.20 -19.93 11.46
CA LYS A 487 0.70 -21.06 11.18
C LYS A 487 1.03 -21.07 9.70
N GLY A 488 2.30 -21.11 9.38
CA GLY A 488 2.72 -21.10 7.99
C GLY A 488 3.91 -22.00 7.71
N THR A 489 4.00 -22.42 6.46
CA THR A 489 5.17 -23.12 5.92
C THR A 489 5.56 -22.47 4.60
N ALA A 490 6.84 -22.20 4.40
CA ALA A 490 7.38 -21.80 3.12
C ALA A 490 8.41 -22.81 2.64
N ASN A 491 8.32 -23.14 1.36
CA ASN A 491 9.26 -24.04 0.72
C ASN A 491 9.81 -23.39 -0.55
N LYS A 492 11.11 -23.60 -0.78
CA LYS A 492 11.76 -23.34 -2.05
C LYS A 492 12.25 -24.67 -2.59
N VAL A 493 11.79 -25.02 -3.76
CA VAL A 493 12.07 -26.31 -4.39
C VAL A 493 12.77 -26.08 -5.74
N TRP A 494 13.85 -26.78 -5.96
CA TRP A 494 14.64 -26.75 -7.20
C TRP A 494 14.38 -28.02 -8.02
N GLY A 495 14.47 -27.88 -9.33
CA GLY A 495 14.21 -28.98 -10.27
C GLY A 495 12.74 -29.13 -10.61
N TYR A 496 11.95 -28.07 -10.51
CA TYR A 496 10.53 -28.05 -10.83
C TYR A 496 10.29 -28.15 -12.33
N VAL A 497 9.50 -29.14 -12.77
CA VAL A 497 9.17 -29.39 -14.18
C VAL A 497 7.64 -29.50 -14.33
N PRO A 498 6.93 -28.36 -14.54
CA PRO A 498 5.47 -28.35 -14.62
C PRO A 498 4.92 -29.18 -15.80
N ASP A 499 5.58 -29.17 -16.94
CA ASP A 499 5.15 -29.85 -18.16
C ASP A 499 5.14 -31.39 -18.04
N ARG A 500 5.67 -31.92 -16.95
CA ARG A 500 5.76 -33.36 -16.70
C ARG A 500 5.00 -33.80 -15.44
N GLY A 501 3.83 -33.22 -15.20
CA GLY A 501 2.98 -33.54 -14.06
C GLY A 501 3.51 -32.93 -12.77
N GLU A 502 4.07 -31.71 -12.83
CA GLU A 502 4.61 -30.98 -11.70
C GLU A 502 5.72 -31.72 -10.94
N ARG A 503 6.47 -32.52 -11.63
CA ARG A 503 7.54 -33.33 -11.07
C ARG A 503 8.71 -32.46 -10.63
N ILE A 504 9.36 -32.87 -9.53
CA ILE A 504 10.61 -32.30 -9.06
C ILE A 504 11.75 -33.27 -9.38
N VAL A 505 12.77 -32.75 -10.05
CA VAL A 505 14.03 -33.47 -10.28
C VAL A 505 15.07 -32.85 -9.37
N ALA A 506 15.43 -33.51 -8.30
CA ALA A 506 16.41 -33.02 -7.33
C ALA A 506 17.74 -32.66 -8.01
N PRO A 507 18.37 -31.54 -7.67
CA PRO A 507 19.70 -31.18 -8.15
C PRO A 507 20.71 -32.27 -7.78
N THR A 508 21.64 -32.59 -8.67
CA THR A 508 22.73 -33.51 -8.35
C THR A 508 23.75 -32.80 -7.48
N ILE A 509 23.96 -33.28 -6.28
CA ILE A 509 24.96 -32.75 -5.35
C ILE A 509 26.23 -33.60 -5.50
N PRO A 510 27.37 -33.03 -5.94
CA PRO A 510 28.62 -33.77 -5.97
C PRO A 510 28.99 -34.25 -4.55
N SER A 511 29.35 -35.54 -4.44
CA SER A 511 29.70 -36.17 -3.13
C SER A 511 30.89 -35.47 -2.43
N GLU A 512 31.74 -34.81 -3.17
CA GLU A 512 32.92 -34.06 -2.68
C GLU A 512 32.53 -32.77 -1.93
N VAL A 513 31.30 -32.30 -2.12
CA VAL A 513 30.78 -31.07 -1.52
C VAL A 513 30.02 -31.36 -0.20
N ILE A 514 29.60 -32.60 0.02
CA ILE A 514 28.90 -33.00 1.22
C ILE A 514 29.93 -33.48 2.27
N THR A 515 30.57 -32.54 2.93
CA THR A 515 31.30 -32.89 4.15
C THR A 515 30.44 -32.56 5.37
N PRO A 516 30.35 -33.44 6.36
CA PRO A 516 29.54 -33.22 7.55
C PRO A 516 29.87 -31.93 8.31
N ASN A 517 31.08 -31.41 8.13
CA ASN A 517 31.63 -30.29 8.89
C ASN A 517 31.74 -28.99 8.14
N ASN A 518 31.37 -28.93 6.87
CA ASN A 518 31.46 -27.73 6.06
C ASN A 518 30.30 -27.72 5.08
N PRO A 519 29.14 -27.17 5.45
CA PRO A 519 28.09 -26.93 4.47
C PRO A 519 28.69 -26.04 3.39
N PRO A 520 28.40 -26.30 2.10
CA PRO A 520 29.01 -25.60 1.00
C PRO A 520 28.63 -24.13 0.96
N THR A 521 29.36 -23.31 1.69
CA THR A 521 29.28 -21.86 1.62
C THR A 521 29.79 -21.43 0.24
N GLY A 522 29.00 -20.65 -0.47
CA GLY A 522 29.34 -20.17 -1.82
C GLY A 522 28.87 -21.04 -2.98
N TRP A 523 28.10 -22.04 -2.75
CA TRP A 523 27.44 -22.86 -3.76
C TRP A 523 25.95 -22.58 -3.82
N GLY A 524 25.53 -21.39 -4.27
CA GLY A 524 24.16 -20.96 -4.53
C GLY A 524 23.04 -21.86 -4.01
N ILE A 525 22.53 -22.77 -4.83
CA ILE A 525 21.45 -23.70 -4.48
C ILE A 525 21.76 -24.55 -3.25
N LEU A 526 22.97 -25.05 -3.10
CA LEU A 526 23.30 -25.98 -2.02
C LEU A 526 23.30 -25.29 -0.66
N GLY A 527 23.81 -24.07 -0.60
CA GLY A 527 23.71 -23.25 0.60
C GLY A 527 22.25 -22.98 0.98
N ASP A 528 21.42 -22.70 0.01
CA ASP A 528 19.99 -22.47 0.23
C ASP A 528 19.23 -23.74 0.66
N ILE A 529 19.50 -24.89 0.03
CA ILE A 529 18.87 -26.17 0.43
C ILE A 529 19.18 -26.48 1.89
N TYR A 530 20.42 -26.27 2.32
CA TYR A 530 20.82 -26.57 3.70
C TYR A 530 20.36 -25.54 4.72
N SER A 531 20.22 -24.29 4.33
CA SER A 531 19.94 -23.21 5.30
C SER A 531 18.51 -22.68 5.25
N ARG A 532 17.82 -22.72 4.10
CA ARG A 532 16.56 -21.97 3.88
C ARG A 532 15.53 -22.66 2.99
N GLY A 533 15.68 -23.94 2.67
CA GLY A 533 14.76 -24.66 1.79
C GLY A 533 13.36 -24.85 2.36
N TRP A 534 13.23 -24.81 3.68
CA TRP A 534 11.97 -24.98 4.41
C TRP A 534 11.96 -24.10 5.66
N GLN A 535 10.86 -23.42 5.86
CA GLN A 535 10.65 -22.59 7.03
C GLN A 535 9.24 -22.83 7.58
N ARG A 536 9.10 -22.78 8.89
CA ARG A 536 7.82 -22.88 9.59
C ARG A 536 7.67 -21.74 10.58
N THR A 537 6.47 -21.18 10.63
CA THR A 537 6.08 -20.18 11.61
C THR A 537 4.87 -20.66 12.39
N ASP A 538 4.81 -20.32 13.68
CA ASP A 538 3.68 -20.57 14.56
C ASP A 538 3.63 -19.44 15.60
N ASN A 539 2.77 -18.43 15.29
CA ASN A 539 2.64 -17.25 16.13
C ASN A 539 1.24 -17.17 16.71
N THR A 540 1.14 -16.99 18.01
CA THR A 540 -0.13 -16.81 18.70
C THR A 540 -0.13 -15.53 19.52
N ASN A 541 -1.09 -14.66 19.25
CA ASN A 541 -1.33 -13.42 19.94
C ASN A 541 -2.64 -13.50 20.72
N ASN A 542 -2.55 -13.38 22.04
CA ASN A 542 -3.69 -13.42 22.94
C ASN A 542 -3.88 -12.06 23.61
N PHE A 543 -5.14 -11.62 23.72
CA PHE A 543 -5.52 -10.40 24.42
C PHE A 543 -6.70 -10.67 25.33
N LEU A 544 -6.62 -10.16 26.55
CA LEU A 544 -7.71 -10.10 27.51
C LEU A 544 -7.91 -8.64 27.91
N SER A 545 -9.12 -8.15 27.72
CA SER A 545 -9.42 -6.74 27.91
C SER A 545 -10.64 -6.55 28.77
N PHE A 546 -10.58 -5.54 29.64
CA PHE A 546 -11.72 -5.04 30.41
C PHE A 546 -11.92 -3.57 30.08
N PHE A 547 -13.16 -3.17 29.85
CA PHE A 547 -13.47 -1.79 29.46
C PHE A 547 -14.77 -1.32 30.07
N ALA A 548 -14.83 0.00 30.30
CA ALA A 548 -16.02 0.69 30.73
C ALA A 548 -16.17 2.00 29.94
N THR A 549 -17.41 2.30 29.58
CA THR A 549 -17.75 3.58 28.98
C THR A 549 -18.89 4.22 29.75
N PHE A 550 -18.87 5.53 29.83
CA PHE A 550 -19.88 6.35 30.48
C PHE A 550 -20.18 7.54 29.60
N ALA A 551 -21.47 7.80 29.33
CA ALA A 551 -21.94 8.98 28.64
C ALA A 551 -23.21 9.50 29.34
N TYR A 552 -23.16 10.74 29.78
CA TYR A 552 -24.30 11.40 30.42
C TYR A 552 -24.69 12.68 29.68
N SER A 553 -25.93 12.73 29.22
CA SER A 553 -26.52 13.92 28.60
C SER A 553 -27.38 14.65 29.59
N PHE A 554 -26.98 15.88 29.94
CA PHE A 554 -27.68 16.75 30.88
C PHE A 554 -28.45 17.82 30.12
N LYS A 555 -29.75 17.92 30.36
CA LYS A 555 -30.69 18.89 29.74
C LYS A 555 -30.65 18.87 28.21
N ASN A 556 -30.29 17.73 27.61
CA ASN A 556 -30.00 17.61 26.14
C ASN A 556 -28.99 18.63 25.59
N ARG A 557 -28.22 19.33 26.42
CA ARG A 557 -27.30 20.42 26.06
C ARG A 557 -25.83 20.07 26.32
N TYR A 558 -25.57 19.44 27.45
CA TYR A 558 -24.24 19.13 27.92
C TYR A 558 -24.04 17.60 27.90
N VAL A 559 -23.03 17.13 27.22
CA VAL A 559 -22.68 15.70 27.22
C VAL A 559 -21.30 15.51 27.79
N VAL A 560 -21.19 14.63 28.76
CA VAL A 560 -19.93 14.19 29.36
C VAL A 560 -19.71 12.74 28.93
N ASN A 561 -18.54 12.43 28.40
CA ASN A 561 -18.16 11.08 28.02
C ASN A 561 -16.84 10.72 28.71
N ALA A 562 -16.74 9.49 29.23
CA ALA A 562 -15.52 8.94 29.80
C ALA A 562 -15.40 7.46 29.40
N ASN A 563 -14.22 7.08 28.95
CA ASN A 563 -13.92 5.69 28.60
C ASN A 563 -12.61 5.27 29.26
N VAL A 564 -12.57 4.03 29.71
CA VAL A 564 -11.36 3.39 30.23
C VAL A 564 -11.32 1.96 29.70
N ARG A 565 -10.14 1.55 29.26
CA ARG A 565 -9.89 0.17 28.83
C ARG A 565 -8.52 -0.26 29.32
N ASN A 566 -8.44 -1.48 29.75
CA ASN A 566 -7.21 -2.15 30.13
C ASN A 566 -7.05 -3.41 29.30
N ASP A 567 -5.93 -3.51 28.59
CA ASP A 567 -5.58 -4.65 27.77
C ASP A 567 -4.38 -5.39 28.37
N ALA A 568 -4.48 -6.71 28.50
CA ALA A 568 -3.38 -7.61 28.80
C ALA A 568 -3.08 -8.47 27.57
N SER A 569 -1.80 -8.68 27.27
CA SER A 569 -1.35 -9.44 26.09
C SER A 569 -0.16 -10.33 26.44
N ASN A 570 0.00 -11.45 25.70
CA ASN A 570 1.19 -12.29 25.77
C ASN A 570 2.37 -11.74 24.94
N VAL A 571 2.17 -10.66 24.17
CA VAL A 571 3.17 -10.11 23.26
C VAL A 571 4.10 -9.11 23.94
N PHE A 572 3.69 -8.51 25.06
CA PHE A 572 4.44 -7.43 25.72
C PHE A 572 4.74 -7.72 27.19
N GLY A 573 5.95 -7.28 27.58
CA GLY A 573 6.37 -7.03 28.96
C GLY A 573 6.44 -8.26 29.85
N GLN A 574 7.62 -8.63 30.27
CA GLN A 574 7.77 -9.59 31.36
C GLN A 574 7.47 -8.95 32.72
N ASP A 575 7.65 -7.64 32.83
CA ASP A 575 7.27 -6.90 34.04
C ASP A 575 5.75 -6.76 34.12
N ILE A 576 5.17 -7.19 35.23
CA ILE A 576 3.73 -7.13 35.51
C ILE A 576 3.19 -5.68 35.45
N ASN A 577 4.02 -4.70 35.80
CA ASN A 577 3.65 -3.28 35.74
C ASN A 577 3.50 -2.75 34.30
N HIS A 578 4.07 -3.43 33.30
CA HIS A 578 4.00 -3.07 31.90
C HIS A 578 3.07 -3.99 31.09
N ARG A 579 2.54 -5.05 31.68
CA ARG A 579 1.49 -5.90 31.08
C ARG A 579 0.11 -5.24 31.13
N ILE A 580 -0.11 -4.39 32.11
CA ILE A 580 -1.37 -3.70 32.35
C ILE A 580 -1.16 -2.23 32.00
N ASP A 581 -1.60 -1.83 30.82
CA ASP A 581 -1.44 -0.47 30.32
C ASP A 581 -2.81 0.16 29.99
N PRO A 582 -3.44 0.88 30.91
CA PRO A 582 -4.77 1.44 30.71
C PRO A 582 -4.74 2.56 29.69
N THR A 583 -5.65 2.47 28.74
CA THR A 583 -6.03 3.58 27.86
C THR A 583 -7.29 4.24 28.40
N TYR A 584 -7.38 5.55 28.30
CA TYR A 584 -8.54 6.29 28.76
C TYR A 584 -8.81 7.52 27.91
N SER A 585 -10.05 7.96 27.92
CA SER A 585 -10.44 9.19 27.26
C SER A 585 -11.55 9.90 28.04
N PHE A 586 -11.56 11.21 27.89
CA PHE A 586 -12.58 12.10 28.45
C PHE A 586 -13.05 13.07 27.38
N GLY A 587 -14.34 13.33 27.31
CA GLY A 587 -14.91 14.22 26.33
C GLY A 587 -16.06 15.07 26.90
N LEU A 588 -16.17 16.28 26.41
CA LEU A 588 -17.23 17.24 26.71
C LEU A 588 -17.84 17.75 25.41
N SER A 589 -19.17 17.88 25.40
CA SER A 589 -19.90 18.52 24.31
C SER A 589 -20.91 19.52 24.89
N TRP A 590 -20.98 20.69 24.25
CA TRP A 590 -21.97 21.73 24.56
C TRP A 590 -22.77 22.06 23.29
N ARG A 591 -24.07 21.75 23.32
CA ARG A 591 -24.99 22.07 22.23
C ARG A 591 -25.54 23.47 22.47
N ALA A 592 -24.82 24.48 22.02
CA ALA A 592 -25.19 25.87 22.20
C ALA A 592 -26.53 26.22 21.53
N SER A 593 -26.86 25.56 20.39
CA SER A 593 -28.14 25.75 19.69
C SER A 593 -29.37 25.35 20.52
N GLU A 594 -29.22 24.48 21.52
CA GLU A 594 -30.33 24.07 22.41
C GLU A 594 -30.52 25.03 23.59
N GLU A 595 -29.70 26.07 23.73
CA GLU A 595 -29.87 27.08 24.73
C GLU A 595 -31.07 28.01 24.42
N ALA A 596 -31.82 28.40 25.44
CA ALA A 596 -33.04 29.21 25.28
C ALA A 596 -32.77 30.54 24.54
N PHE A 597 -31.60 31.15 24.77
CA PHE A 597 -31.23 32.40 24.10
C PHE A 597 -30.98 32.20 22.61
N PHE A 598 -30.39 31.05 22.21
CA PHE A 598 -30.18 30.72 20.81
C PHE A 598 -31.50 30.46 20.08
N GLN A 599 -32.36 29.60 20.65
CA GLN A 599 -33.65 29.28 20.07
C GLN A 599 -34.54 30.51 19.89
N LYS A 600 -34.38 31.51 20.77
CA LYS A 600 -35.18 32.74 20.71
C LYS A 600 -34.66 33.70 19.63
N HIS A 601 -33.34 33.87 19.46
CA HIS A 601 -32.75 34.95 18.69
C HIS A 601 -32.09 34.49 17.38
N LEU A 602 -31.63 33.21 17.28
CA LEU A 602 -30.79 32.70 16.17
C LEU A 602 -31.42 31.46 15.53
N LYS A 603 -32.71 31.50 15.17
CA LYS A 603 -33.44 30.36 14.60
C LYS A 603 -32.88 29.86 13.28
N TRP A 604 -32.07 30.64 12.58
CA TRP A 604 -31.40 30.27 11.36
C TRP A 604 -30.19 29.37 11.57
N ILE A 605 -29.66 29.31 12.80
CA ILE A 605 -28.66 28.33 13.23
C ILE A 605 -29.42 27.12 13.77
N THR A 606 -29.44 26.03 12.97
CA THR A 606 -30.15 24.81 13.35
C THR A 606 -29.36 23.99 14.34
N THR A 607 -28.03 23.93 14.17
CA THR A 607 -27.10 23.22 15.05
C THR A 607 -25.88 24.08 15.30
N LEU A 608 -25.48 24.21 16.54
CA LEU A 608 -24.17 24.72 16.97
C LEU A 608 -23.72 23.88 18.15
N ASN A 609 -22.71 23.06 17.94
CA ASN A 609 -22.17 22.14 18.92
C ASN A 609 -20.66 22.32 19.05
N PHE A 610 -20.18 22.52 20.27
CA PHE A 610 -18.76 22.56 20.60
C PHE A 610 -18.35 21.25 21.28
N ARG A 611 -17.27 20.66 20.86
CA ARG A 611 -16.75 19.39 21.38
C ARG A 611 -15.28 19.52 21.75
N GLY A 612 -14.91 18.91 22.87
CA GLY A 612 -13.51 18.79 23.28
C GLY A 612 -13.24 17.40 23.84
N THR A 613 -12.21 16.73 23.36
CA THR A 613 -11.81 15.42 23.85
C THR A 613 -10.32 15.38 24.18
N PHE A 614 -9.99 14.60 25.19
CA PHE A 614 -8.63 14.25 25.56
C PHE A 614 -8.56 12.74 25.78
N GLY A 615 -7.47 12.09 25.38
CA GLY A 615 -7.27 10.70 25.71
C GLY A 615 -5.87 10.18 25.35
N ILE A 616 -5.61 8.97 25.82
CA ILE A 616 -4.40 8.21 25.54
C ILE A 616 -4.80 6.93 24.78
N GLN A 617 -4.13 6.70 23.68
CA GLN A 617 -4.28 5.52 22.84
C GLN A 617 -2.98 4.71 22.89
N GLY A 618 -3.10 3.39 22.79
CA GLY A 618 -1.97 2.47 22.64
C GLY A 618 -1.77 2.01 21.19
N ASN A 619 -0.55 1.63 20.84
CA ASN A 619 -0.22 0.88 19.64
C ASN A 619 0.60 -0.34 20.01
N ALA A 620 -0.02 -1.51 19.91
CA ALA A 620 0.64 -2.78 20.21
C ALA A 620 1.48 -3.24 19.02
N LEU A 621 2.79 -3.35 19.23
CA LEU A 621 3.73 -3.84 18.22
C LEU A 621 3.75 -5.37 18.23
N THR A 622 2.90 -6.03 17.48
CA THR A 622 2.72 -7.49 17.49
C THR A 622 3.89 -8.27 16.88
N ARG A 623 4.84 -7.59 16.24
CA ARG A 623 6.05 -8.20 15.63
C ARG A 623 7.28 -8.09 16.51
N GLU A 624 7.21 -7.36 17.62
CA GLU A 624 8.32 -7.13 18.53
C GLU A 624 8.16 -7.96 19.78
N SER A 625 9.27 -8.49 20.29
CA SER A 625 9.30 -9.27 21.52
C SER A 625 10.17 -8.60 22.57
N PRO A 626 9.79 -8.59 23.85
CA PRO A 626 10.67 -8.16 24.94
C PRO A 626 11.65 -9.25 25.38
N GLU A 627 11.57 -10.45 24.78
CA GLU A 627 12.31 -11.63 25.22
C GLU A 627 13.66 -11.75 24.50
N LEU A 628 14.54 -12.60 25.07
CA LEU A 628 15.78 -13.00 24.43
C LEU A 628 15.45 -13.77 23.14
N ILE A 629 15.97 -13.30 22.01
CA ILE A 629 15.87 -14.01 20.74
C ILE A 629 17.24 -14.54 20.37
N LEU A 630 17.32 -15.85 20.18
CA LEU A 630 18.50 -16.54 19.69
C LEU A 630 18.32 -16.86 18.21
N SER A 631 19.28 -16.46 17.41
CA SER A 631 19.40 -16.89 16.02
C SER A 631 20.25 -18.14 15.94
N GLN A 632 19.64 -19.26 15.60
CA GLN A 632 20.35 -20.51 15.46
C GLN A 632 21.24 -20.45 14.21
N GLN A 633 22.51 -20.69 14.41
CA GLN A 633 23.53 -20.75 13.35
C GLN A 633 23.81 -22.21 12.98
N GLY A 634 24.54 -22.42 11.92
CA GLY A 634 25.00 -23.75 11.54
C GLY A 634 25.99 -24.37 12.53
N VAL A 635 26.72 -25.41 12.10
CA VAL A 635 27.76 -26.03 12.88
C VAL A 635 29.03 -25.18 12.83
N GLN A 636 29.58 -24.83 13.99
CA GLN A 636 30.84 -24.11 14.04
C GLN A 636 31.99 -25.10 13.76
N PRO A 637 32.79 -24.87 12.70
CA PRO A 637 33.75 -25.84 12.19
C PRO A 637 34.80 -26.28 13.25
N GLY A 638 35.22 -25.36 14.10
CA GLY A 638 36.26 -25.67 15.11
C GLY A 638 35.79 -26.56 16.27
N TYR A 639 34.50 -26.56 16.58
CA TYR A 639 33.92 -27.29 17.74
C TYR A 639 32.96 -28.41 17.31
N ASN A 640 32.62 -28.51 16.03
CA ASN A 640 31.66 -29.47 15.47
C ASN A 640 30.34 -29.51 16.24
N ARG A 641 29.82 -28.34 16.64
CA ARG A 641 28.58 -28.16 17.38
C ARG A 641 27.75 -27.04 16.80
N TYR A 642 26.43 -27.18 16.89
CA TYR A 642 25.50 -26.09 16.61
C TYR A 642 25.73 -24.97 17.63
N PHE A 643 25.67 -23.74 17.16
CA PHE A 643 25.75 -22.58 18.02
C PHE A 643 24.62 -21.60 17.67
N SER A 644 24.32 -20.75 18.60
CA SER A 644 23.32 -19.68 18.42
C SER A 644 23.98 -18.34 18.74
N THR A 645 23.65 -17.34 17.96
CA THR A 645 24.01 -15.96 18.26
C THR A 645 22.83 -15.25 18.92
N ILE A 646 23.09 -14.27 19.76
CA ILE A 646 22.06 -13.42 20.32
C ILE A 646 21.57 -12.50 19.19
N GLY A 647 20.33 -12.67 18.78
CA GLY A 647 19.69 -11.80 17.79
C GLY A 647 19.03 -10.59 18.45
N GLN A 648 18.62 -10.73 19.72
CA GLN A 648 18.03 -9.64 20.49
C GLN A 648 18.23 -9.92 22.00
N ILE A 649 18.66 -8.91 22.75
CA ILE A 649 18.69 -8.99 24.21
C ILE A 649 17.30 -8.74 24.80
N PRO A 650 16.98 -9.29 25.98
CA PRO A 650 15.69 -9.06 26.61
C PRO A 650 15.55 -7.59 27.03
N ASN A 651 14.37 -7.01 26.77
CA ASN A 651 14.00 -5.69 27.26
C ASN A 651 12.65 -5.73 27.99
N PRO A 652 12.62 -6.02 29.30
CA PRO A 652 11.39 -6.11 30.06
C PRO A 652 10.63 -4.78 30.17
N TYR A 653 11.29 -3.66 29.89
CA TYR A 653 10.70 -2.32 29.92
C TYR A 653 10.09 -1.89 28.58
N LEU A 654 10.18 -2.72 27.54
CA LEU A 654 9.54 -2.43 26.27
C LEU A 654 8.01 -2.43 26.46
N SER A 655 7.39 -1.30 26.24
CA SER A 655 5.95 -1.10 26.40
C SER A 655 5.29 -0.68 25.08
N TRP A 656 3.97 -0.71 25.03
CA TRP A 656 3.22 -0.22 23.89
C TRP A 656 3.56 1.23 23.61
N GLU A 657 3.51 1.61 22.35
CA GLU A 657 3.60 3.00 21.96
C GLU A 657 2.37 3.75 22.47
N ARG A 658 2.57 4.88 23.10
CA ARG A 658 1.48 5.71 23.66
C ARG A 658 1.32 7.00 22.90
N THR A 659 0.10 7.29 22.49
CA THR A 659 -0.26 8.55 21.83
C THR A 659 -1.24 9.34 22.70
N ARG A 660 -0.83 10.52 23.13
CA ARG A 660 -1.70 11.51 23.78
C ARG A 660 -2.38 12.34 22.70
N ASN A 661 -3.69 12.45 22.79
CA ASN A 661 -4.52 13.08 21.76
C ASN A 661 -5.45 14.12 22.39
N TRP A 662 -5.44 15.33 21.85
CA TRP A 662 -6.42 16.38 22.10
C TRP A 662 -7.18 16.66 20.82
N ASN A 663 -8.49 16.79 20.89
CA ASN A 663 -9.32 17.13 19.75
C ASN A 663 -10.37 18.15 20.16
N PHE A 664 -10.55 19.20 19.34
CA PHE A 664 -11.57 20.22 19.49
C PHE A 664 -12.38 20.30 18.20
N GLY A 665 -13.71 20.28 18.34
CA GLY A 665 -14.60 20.26 17.20
C GLY A 665 -15.73 21.25 17.33
N VAL A 666 -16.17 21.79 16.18
CA VAL A 666 -17.35 22.65 16.06
C VAL A 666 -18.22 22.10 14.93
N ASP A 667 -19.47 21.76 15.25
CA ASP A 667 -20.48 21.41 14.26
C ASP A 667 -21.46 22.60 14.12
N LEU A 668 -21.61 23.08 12.90
CA LEU A 668 -22.48 24.18 12.57
C LEU A 668 -23.44 23.78 11.45
N GLU A 669 -24.74 23.96 11.66
CA GLU A 669 -25.76 23.82 10.64
C GLU A 669 -26.57 25.09 10.50
N LEU A 670 -26.65 25.64 9.29
CA LEU A 670 -27.37 26.85 8.97
C LEU A 670 -28.52 26.55 8.00
N PHE A 671 -29.70 27.10 8.30
CA PHE A 671 -30.88 27.00 7.44
C PHE A 671 -31.27 25.56 7.02
N ARG A 672 -30.75 24.51 7.67
CA ARG A 672 -30.85 23.09 7.28
C ARG A 672 -30.30 22.81 5.85
N MET A 673 -29.48 23.69 5.33
CA MET A 673 -28.93 23.64 3.97
C MET A 673 -27.42 23.56 3.97
N PHE A 674 -26.80 24.16 4.96
CA PHE A 674 -25.35 24.29 5.08
C PHE A 674 -24.90 23.62 6.38
N TYR A 675 -24.20 22.51 6.25
CA TYR A 675 -23.59 21.82 7.39
C TYR A 675 -22.07 21.93 7.29
N MET A 676 -21.44 22.33 8.36
CA MET A 676 -19.99 22.44 8.50
C MET A 676 -19.53 21.74 9.78
N ASN A 677 -18.49 20.92 9.65
CA ASN A 677 -17.71 20.41 10.77
C ASN A 677 -16.28 20.92 10.66
N LEU A 678 -15.76 21.53 11.71
CA LEU A 678 -14.37 21.99 11.83
C LEU A 678 -13.75 21.31 13.03
N GLU A 679 -12.60 20.67 12.84
CA GLU A 679 -11.86 20.01 13.91
C GLU A 679 -10.39 20.46 13.93
N TYR A 680 -9.87 20.67 15.14
CA TYR A 680 -8.44 20.85 15.40
C TYR A 680 -7.97 19.74 16.33
N TYR A 681 -6.87 19.09 15.96
CA TYR A 681 -6.28 18.04 16.80
C TYR A 681 -4.78 18.25 17.01
N THR A 682 -4.30 17.72 18.14
CA THR A 682 -2.86 17.57 18.40
C THR A 682 -2.59 16.21 19.02
N ARG A 683 -1.59 15.52 18.50
CA ARG A 683 -1.18 14.17 18.91
C ARG A 683 0.30 14.20 19.25
N ARG A 684 0.68 13.57 20.36
CA ARG A 684 2.07 13.34 20.75
C ARG A 684 2.25 11.84 20.99
N SER A 685 3.04 11.20 20.16
CA SER A 685 3.32 9.76 20.22
C SER A 685 4.72 9.52 20.79
N ASN A 686 4.84 8.50 21.65
CA ASN A 686 6.11 7.98 22.14
C ASN A 686 6.34 6.63 21.44
N ALA A 687 7.05 6.67 20.31
CA ALA A 687 7.26 5.52 19.44
C ALA A 687 8.43 4.66 19.90
N VAL A 688 8.42 3.40 19.51
CA VAL A 688 9.56 2.48 19.65
C VAL A 688 10.59 2.81 18.57
N ILE A 689 11.84 2.86 19.00
CA ILE A 689 13.01 3.16 18.18
C ILE A 689 14.06 2.08 18.36
N THR A 690 14.92 1.93 17.36
CA THR A 690 16.14 1.13 17.46
C THR A 690 17.27 2.07 17.90
N VAL A 691 18.01 1.69 18.93
CA VAL A 691 19.19 2.41 19.43
C VAL A 691 20.43 1.53 19.28
N ASP A 692 21.51 2.14 18.81
CA ASP A 692 22.81 1.46 18.73
C ASP A 692 23.35 1.23 20.13
N LEU A 693 23.93 0.07 20.37
CA LEU A 693 24.50 -0.32 21.64
C LEU A 693 26.03 -0.24 21.58
N PRO A 694 26.68 0.07 22.72
CA PRO A 694 28.12 -0.11 22.84
C PRO A 694 28.51 -1.56 22.54
N PHE A 695 29.63 -1.74 21.91
CA PHE A 695 30.14 -3.03 21.44
C PHE A 695 30.30 -4.05 22.59
N GLU A 696 30.44 -3.61 23.82
CA GLU A 696 30.55 -4.45 25.03
C GLU A 696 29.28 -5.29 25.31
N TYR A 697 28.13 -4.91 24.73
CA TYR A 697 26.89 -5.70 24.83
C TYR A 697 26.91 -6.92 23.90
N GLY A 698 27.83 -6.99 22.93
CA GLY A 698 27.94 -8.13 22.00
C GLY A 698 26.82 -8.21 20.97
N ILE A 699 26.03 -7.15 20.85
CA ILE A 699 25.01 -6.94 19.81
C ILE A 699 25.02 -5.48 19.38
N ASP A 700 24.63 -5.21 18.15
CA ASP A 700 24.76 -3.88 17.55
C ASP A 700 23.66 -2.93 18.00
N ASP A 701 22.42 -3.43 18.20
CA ASP A 701 21.27 -2.57 18.50
C ASP A 701 20.24 -3.22 19.42
N MET A 702 19.36 -2.40 19.99
CA MET A 702 18.16 -2.85 20.70
C MET A 702 16.98 -1.91 20.49
N LYS A 703 15.78 -2.43 20.71
CA LYS A 703 14.53 -1.65 20.62
C LYS A 703 14.12 -1.11 21.98
N ARG A 704 13.73 0.16 22.02
CA ARG A 704 13.20 0.82 23.21
C ARG A 704 12.17 1.90 22.87
N ASN A 705 11.32 2.24 23.83
CA ASN A 705 10.45 3.42 23.73
C ASN A 705 11.30 4.69 23.85
N GLY A 706 11.08 5.73 23.04
CA GLY A 706 11.82 6.98 23.15
C GLY A 706 11.78 7.91 21.92
N GLY A 707 11.19 7.49 20.80
CA GLY A 707 10.98 8.37 19.65
C GLY A 707 9.75 9.25 19.83
N ILE A 708 9.91 10.58 19.81
CA ILE A 708 8.78 11.50 19.96
C ILE A 708 8.32 11.97 18.58
N ILE A 709 7.02 11.84 18.33
CA ILE A 709 6.36 12.27 17.09
C ILE A 709 5.22 13.20 17.44
N TYR A 710 5.18 14.36 16.81
CA TYR A 710 4.07 15.31 16.90
C TYR A 710 3.29 15.34 15.60
N ASN A 711 1.95 15.26 15.70
CA ASN A 711 1.02 15.54 14.62
C ASN A 711 0.01 16.58 15.10
N ARG A 712 -0.17 17.62 14.32
CA ARG A 712 -1.20 18.65 14.54
C ARG A 712 -1.96 18.85 13.25
N GLY A 713 -3.25 19.12 13.32
CA GLY A 713 -3.98 19.34 12.08
C GLY A 713 -5.30 20.01 12.25
N ILE A 714 -5.80 20.49 11.14
CA ILE A 714 -7.15 21.07 10.98
C ILE A 714 -7.88 20.24 9.92
N GLU A 715 -9.10 19.83 10.28
CA GLU A 715 -10.00 19.09 9.38
C GLU A 715 -11.25 19.93 9.16
N TYR A 716 -11.71 19.95 7.92
CA TYR A 716 -12.90 20.70 7.52
C TYR A 716 -13.79 19.82 6.67
N THR A 717 -15.06 19.73 7.02
CA THR A 717 -16.08 19.03 6.22
C THR A 717 -17.26 19.97 6.02
N LEU A 718 -17.68 20.12 4.77
CA LEU A 718 -18.81 20.94 4.38
C LEU A 718 -19.78 20.09 3.56
N SER A 719 -21.07 20.16 3.90
CA SER A 719 -22.15 19.69 3.05
C SER A 719 -23.12 20.85 2.82
N PHE A 720 -23.32 21.21 1.56
CA PHE A 720 -24.17 22.30 1.16
C PHE A 720 -25.23 21.82 0.17
N THR A 721 -26.49 21.96 0.55
CA THR A 721 -27.65 21.56 -0.25
C THR A 721 -28.49 22.79 -0.57
N PRO A 722 -28.05 23.62 -1.56
CA PRO A 722 -28.74 24.88 -1.88
C PRO A 722 -30.14 24.68 -2.42
N ILE A 723 -30.40 23.54 -3.01
CA ILE A 723 -31.68 23.23 -3.65
C ILE A 723 -32.08 21.81 -3.32
N GLN A 724 -33.21 21.68 -2.67
CA GLN A 724 -33.86 20.40 -2.36
C GLN A 724 -35.35 20.47 -2.69
N LYS A 725 -35.69 20.17 -3.94
CA LYS A 725 -37.07 20.08 -4.43
C LYS A 725 -37.37 18.63 -4.83
N ARG A 726 -38.67 18.32 -5.00
CA ARG A 726 -39.13 16.97 -5.38
C ARG A 726 -38.41 16.44 -6.64
N ASP A 727 -38.30 17.24 -7.68
CA ASP A 727 -37.73 16.84 -8.97
C ASP A 727 -36.30 17.32 -9.17
N PHE A 728 -35.78 18.15 -8.31
CA PHE A 728 -34.46 18.76 -8.45
C PHE A 728 -33.76 18.86 -7.10
N SER A 729 -32.55 18.35 -7.00
CA SER A 729 -31.67 18.54 -5.85
C SER A 729 -30.22 18.71 -6.28
N LEU A 730 -29.51 19.59 -5.60
CA LEU A 730 -28.08 19.78 -5.73
C LEU A 730 -27.45 19.67 -4.33
N ASN A 731 -26.47 18.79 -4.20
CA ASN A 731 -25.68 18.67 -3.00
C ASN A 731 -24.18 18.81 -3.37
N ILE A 732 -23.46 19.59 -2.59
CA ILE A 732 -22.02 19.86 -2.74
C ILE A 732 -21.36 19.43 -1.42
N ASN A 733 -20.43 18.49 -1.52
CA ASN A 733 -19.65 18.01 -0.39
C ASN A 733 -18.19 18.39 -0.60
N LEU A 734 -17.62 19.04 0.40
CA LEU A 734 -16.19 19.36 0.47
C LEU A 734 -15.62 18.81 1.76
N ASN A 735 -14.51 18.13 1.66
CA ASN A 735 -13.68 17.81 2.80
C ASN A 735 -12.25 18.26 2.54
N ALA A 736 -11.58 18.72 3.57
CA ALA A 736 -10.20 19.14 3.49
C ALA A 736 -9.50 18.89 4.82
N SER A 737 -8.22 18.62 4.78
CA SER A 737 -7.40 18.51 5.98
C SER A 737 -5.99 18.99 5.72
N LYS A 738 -5.40 19.62 6.73
CA LYS A 738 -3.99 19.96 6.76
C LYS A 738 -3.37 19.33 8.00
N ASN A 739 -2.33 18.52 7.80
CA ASN A 739 -1.58 17.87 8.87
C ASN A 739 -0.15 18.43 8.90
N TRP A 740 0.35 18.74 10.07
CA TRP A 740 1.74 19.08 10.33
C TRP A 740 2.35 17.98 11.17
N ASN A 741 3.25 17.21 10.55
CA ASN A 741 4.04 16.18 11.19
C ASN A 741 5.41 16.73 11.59
N LYS A 742 5.94 16.31 12.74
CA LYS A 742 7.24 16.77 13.24
C LYS A 742 7.86 15.74 14.17
N GLY A 743 9.14 15.39 13.94
CA GLY A 743 9.98 14.69 14.89
C GLY A 743 10.30 15.58 16.09
N GLY A 744 10.18 15.02 17.29
CA GLY A 744 10.59 15.67 18.53
C GLY A 744 12.04 15.37 18.90
N GLU A 745 12.46 15.82 20.08
CA GLU A 745 13.76 15.53 20.64
C GLU A 745 13.98 14.01 20.74
N THR A 746 15.10 13.56 20.21
CA THR A 746 15.50 12.15 20.22
C THR A 746 17.01 12.07 20.47
N LYS A 747 17.42 11.08 21.23
CA LYS A 747 18.85 10.82 21.50
C LYS A 747 19.53 10.00 20.40
N ILE A 748 18.82 9.79 19.26
CA ILE A 748 19.33 9.01 18.14
C ILE A 748 19.71 9.96 17.04
N ASP A 749 20.95 9.86 16.63
CA ASP A 749 21.49 10.64 15.53
C ASP A 749 21.88 9.72 14.37
N ARG A 750 20.89 9.23 13.61
CA ARG A 750 21.11 8.55 12.33
C ARG A 750 21.17 9.58 11.21
N ASN A 751 22.14 10.45 11.26
CA ASN A 751 22.35 11.53 10.29
C ASN A 751 23.32 11.13 9.17
N THR A 752 23.21 9.94 8.59
CA THR A 752 24.02 9.63 7.40
C THR A 752 23.42 10.30 6.17
N ALA A 753 24.27 10.73 5.23
CA ALA A 753 23.82 11.36 3.99
C ALA A 753 22.88 10.45 3.20
N MET A 754 23.13 9.14 3.17
CA MET A 754 22.28 8.15 2.52
C MET A 754 20.88 8.12 3.15
N TYR A 755 20.79 8.19 4.47
CA TYR A 755 19.52 8.21 5.20
C TYR A 755 18.72 9.49 4.92
N LEU A 756 19.37 10.66 4.99
CA LEU A 756 18.72 11.96 4.79
C LEU A 756 18.28 12.19 3.33
N ARG A 757 19.00 11.65 2.34
CA ARG A 757 18.63 11.81 0.94
C ARG A 757 17.35 11.03 0.52
N GLY A 758 16.79 10.32 1.45
CA GLY A 758 15.55 9.56 1.22
C GLY A 758 15.84 8.14 0.76
N GLY A 759 15.44 7.22 1.58
CA GLY A 759 15.34 5.81 1.31
C GLY A 759 13.94 5.34 1.67
N SER A 760 13.74 4.04 1.81
CA SER A 760 12.47 3.42 2.20
C SER A 760 12.08 3.68 3.67
N THR A 761 12.94 4.29 4.48
CA THR A 761 12.76 4.48 5.93
C THR A 761 12.36 5.91 6.27
N GLN A 762 11.54 6.04 7.31
CA GLN A 762 11.20 7.35 7.88
C GLN A 762 12.39 7.95 8.60
N ILE A 763 12.50 9.28 8.51
CA ILE A 763 13.57 10.04 9.15
C ILE A 763 13.03 10.59 10.48
N LEU A 764 13.69 10.25 11.59
CA LEU A 764 13.43 10.89 12.88
C LEU A 764 14.49 11.94 13.14
N LYS A 765 14.34 13.13 12.55
CA LYS A 765 15.17 14.29 12.78
C LYS A 765 14.35 15.36 13.49
N GLU A 766 14.91 15.90 14.57
CA GLU A 766 14.24 16.93 15.36
C GLU A 766 13.87 18.15 14.50
N GLY A 767 12.62 18.56 14.59
CA GLY A 767 12.12 19.72 13.89
C GLY A 767 11.58 19.48 12.50
N TYR A 768 11.82 18.32 11.89
CA TYR A 768 11.41 17.98 10.54
C TYR A 768 10.30 16.91 10.49
N PRO A 769 9.50 16.86 9.41
CA PRO A 769 8.56 15.79 9.18
C PRO A 769 9.26 14.42 9.05
N LEU A 770 8.58 13.34 9.44
CA LEU A 770 9.13 11.98 9.29
C LEU A 770 9.34 11.58 7.83
N SER A 771 8.58 12.17 6.91
CA SER A 771 8.70 11.98 5.46
C SER A 771 9.63 12.99 4.79
N ALA A 772 10.43 13.73 5.56
CA ALA A 772 11.39 14.71 5.08
C ALA A 772 12.53 14.05 4.30
N PHE A 773 13.07 14.75 3.31
CA PHE A 773 14.28 14.35 2.61
C PHE A 773 15.11 15.57 2.20
N TRP A 774 16.39 15.32 1.96
CA TRP A 774 17.38 16.33 1.59
C TRP A 774 17.99 15.97 0.25
N SER A 775 18.59 16.96 -0.40
CA SER A 775 19.22 16.83 -1.72
C SER A 775 20.55 17.59 -1.75
N TYR A 776 21.43 17.24 -2.70
CA TYR A 776 22.55 18.11 -3.02
C TYR A 776 22.03 19.42 -3.61
N SER A 777 22.69 20.53 -3.27
CA SER A 777 22.34 21.85 -3.79
C SER A 777 22.95 22.03 -5.18
N PHE A 778 22.13 21.98 -6.22
CA PHE A 778 22.57 22.16 -7.61
C PHE A 778 22.88 23.63 -7.89
N ALA A 779 24.07 23.89 -8.42
CA ALA A 779 24.57 25.25 -8.72
C ALA A 779 24.50 25.61 -10.21
N GLY A 780 24.05 24.69 -11.08
CA GLY A 780 24.01 24.86 -12.54
C GLY A 780 24.98 23.92 -13.23
N LEU A 781 25.18 24.15 -14.53
CA LEU A 781 26.09 23.40 -15.37
C LEU A 781 27.34 24.21 -15.67
N ASP A 782 28.50 23.56 -15.74
CA ASP A 782 29.73 24.17 -16.23
C ASP A 782 29.56 24.52 -17.72
N GLY A 783 29.68 25.81 -18.06
CA GLY A 783 29.48 26.26 -19.43
C GLY A 783 30.55 25.79 -20.42
N SER A 784 31.67 25.22 -19.97
CA SER A 784 32.72 24.68 -20.83
C SER A 784 32.47 23.23 -21.27
N ASN A 785 31.82 22.41 -20.45
CA ASN A 785 31.72 20.96 -20.65
C ASN A 785 30.39 20.33 -20.24
N GLY A 786 29.44 21.13 -19.69
CA GLY A 786 28.13 20.68 -19.28
C GLY A 786 28.11 19.78 -18.02
N LYS A 787 29.19 19.73 -17.27
CA LYS A 787 29.27 19.00 -15.99
C LYS A 787 28.38 19.66 -14.93
N PRO A 788 27.61 18.90 -14.12
CA PRO A 788 26.82 19.51 -13.05
C PRO A 788 27.73 20.04 -11.94
N MET A 789 27.40 21.22 -11.46
CA MET A 789 28.08 21.92 -10.35
C MET A 789 27.15 21.97 -9.13
N PHE A 790 27.75 22.00 -7.94
CA PHE A 790 27.04 21.99 -6.67
C PHE A 790 27.55 23.09 -5.75
N ASN A 791 26.69 23.60 -4.88
CA ASN A 791 27.10 24.50 -3.82
C ASN A 791 27.77 23.69 -2.71
N TYR A 792 29.06 23.94 -2.50
CA TYR A 792 29.87 23.30 -1.47
C TYR A 792 29.93 24.15 -0.22
N VAL A 793 30.03 23.50 0.92
CA VAL A 793 30.58 24.10 2.15
C VAL A 793 32.03 23.67 2.26
N GLU A 794 32.96 24.61 2.27
CA GLU A 794 34.38 24.31 2.53
C GLU A 794 34.49 23.78 3.96
N VAL A 795 34.96 22.56 4.09
CA VAL A 795 35.24 21.93 5.38
C VAL A 795 36.73 22.11 5.67
N PRO A 796 37.11 22.70 6.80
CA PRO A 796 38.53 22.83 7.20
C PRO A 796 39.19 21.44 7.24
N ASP A 797 40.47 21.37 6.81
CA ASP A 797 41.24 20.11 6.74
C ASP A 797 41.28 19.38 8.10
N GLU A 798 41.27 20.13 9.21
CA GLU A 798 41.25 19.59 10.57
C GLU A 798 39.91 18.87 10.93
N GLU A 799 38.83 19.17 10.22
CA GLU A 799 37.51 18.59 10.43
C GLU A 799 37.18 17.46 9.43
N LYS A 800 37.99 17.29 8.37
CA LYS A 800 37.79 16.26 7.35
C LYS A 800 37.85 14.84 7.90
N SER A 801 38.44 14.64 9.08
CA SER A 801 38.51 13.35 9.77
C SER A 801 37.32 13.10 10.72
N LYS A 802 36.49 14.11 10.97
CA LYS A 802 35.34 14.02 11.87
C LYS A 802 34.07 13.70 11.05
N SER A 803 33.11 12.98 11.65
CA SER A 803 31.79 12.82 11.06
C SER A 803 31.11 14.19 10.97
N ILE A 804 30.89 14.68 9.75
CA ILE A 804 30.21 15.94 9.49
C ILE A 804 28.72 15.71 9.37
N ASP A 805 27.91 16.54 10.04
CA ASP A 805 26.45 16.49 9.87
C ASP A 805 26.11 16.77 8.38
N PRO A 806 25.48 15.80 7.68
CA PRO A 806 25.12 15.95 6.26
C PRO A 806 24.24 17.16 5.96
N THR A 807 23.55 17.71 6.95
CA THR A 807 22.71 18.92 6.76
C THR A 807 23.55 20.19 6.56
N THR A 808 24.87 20.14 6.73
CA THR A 808 25.78 21.27 6.39
C THR A 808 25.94 21.41 4.88
N TYR A 809 25.83 20.32 4.11
CA TYR A 809 26.02 20.33 2.65
C TYR A 809 24.81 19.82 1.87
N LEU A 810 23.80 19.28 2.53
CA LEU A 810 22.52 18.93 1.91
C LEU A 810 21.47 20.01 2.22
N VAL A 811 20.61 20.29 1.25
CA VAL A 811 19.50 21.22 1.41
C VAL A 811 18.20 20.45 1.63
N TYR A 812 17.35 20.97 2.53
CA TYR A 812 16.04 20.42 2.78
C TYR A 812 15.16 20.54 1.53
N SER A 813 14.69 19.44 1.00
CA SER A 813 13.93 19.36 -0.26
C SER A 813 12.42 19.29 -0.06
N GLY A 814 11.96 19.01 1.15
CA GLY A 814 10.54 18.92 1.50
C GLY A 814 10.17 17.56 2.07
N GLU A 815 8.90 17.24 1.99
CA GLU A 815 8.31 15.99 2.51
C GLU A 815 7.65 15.19 1.38
N THR A 816 7.75 13.85 1.44
CA THR A 816 7.17 12.95 0.43
C THR A 816 5.67 12.73 0.64
N GLU A 817 5.18 12.86 1.88
CA GLU A 817 3.76 12.77 2.19
C GLU A 817 3.08 14.14 2.00
N PRO A 818 1.81 14.17 1.51
CA PRO A 818 1.08 15.43 1.38
C PRO A 818 0.69 15.98 2.76
N TYR A 819 0.97 17.25 3.02
CA TYR A 819 0.50 17.92 4.24
C TYR A 819 -0.94 18.41 4.12
N PHE A 820 -1.49 18.52 2.89
CA PHE A 820 -2.87 18.92 2.64
C PHE A 820 -3.54 17.91 1.72
N THR A 821 -4.74 17.47 2.15
CA THR A 821 -5.60 16.60 1.35
C THR A 821 -7.01 17.17 1.30
N GLY A 822 -7.68 16.98 0.18
CA GLY A 822 -9.04 17.44 -0.01
C GLY A 822 -9.84 16.55 -0.94
N GLY A 823 -11.15 16.63 -0.82
CA GLY A 823 -12.11 15.99 -1.71
C GLY A 823 -13.28 16.92 -1.97
N LEU A 824 -13.72 16.97 -3.23
CA LEU A 824 -14.88 17.75 -3.66
C LEU A 824 -15.82 16.81 -4.42
N GLY A 825 -17.09 16.81 -4.03
CA GLY A 825 -18.14 16.01 -4.65
C GLY A 825 -19.35 16.88 -5.01
N PHE A 826 -19.91 16.63 -6.17
CA PHE A 826 -21.20 17.20 -6.59
C PHE A 826 -22.18 16.07 -6.84
N SER A 827 -23.38 16.17 -6.29
CA SER A 827 -24.49 15.28 -6.56
C SER A 827 -25.68 16.11 -7.04
N PHE A 828 -26.03 15.90 -8.28
CA PHE A 828 -27.12 16.58 -8.95
C PHE A 828 -28.20 15.56 -9.33
N ARG A 829 -29.44 15.81 -8.96
CA ARG A 829 -30.57 14.97 -9.33
C ARG A 829 -31.64 15.81 -10.04
N TYR A 830 -32.04 15.36 -11.21
CA TYR A 830 -33.19 15.87 -11.93
C TYR A 830 -34.16 14.74 -12.29
N LYS A 831 -35.29 14.68 -11.62
CA LYS A 831 -36.29 13.59 -11.74
C LYS A 831 -35.63 12.21 -11.53
N SER A 832 -35.58 11.41 -12.57
CA SER A 832 -35.00 10.05 -12.58
C SER A 832 -33.51 9.98 -12.91
N LEU A 833 -32.91 11.11 -13.27
CA LEU A 833 -31.47 11.19 -13.59
C LEU A 833 -30.71 11.75 -12.40
N SER A 834 -29.57 11.14 -12.09
CA SER A 834 -28.62 11.64 -11.10
C SER A 834 -27.21 11.68 -11.69
N LEU A 835 -26.55 12.81 -11.52
CA LEU A 835 -25.14 12.99 -11.88
C LEU A 835 -24.31 13.16 -10.60
N ASN A 836 -23.29 12.33 -10.44
CA ASN A 836 -22.37 12.40 -9.32
C ASN A 836 -20.96 12.62 -9.84
N THR A 837 -20.22 13.52 -9.22
CA THR A 837 -18.81 13.74 -9.53
C THR A 837 -18.00 13.73 -8.27
N SER A 838 -16.73 13.31 -8.37
CA SER A 838 -15.81 13.39 -7.27
C SER A 838 -14.40 13.72 -7.72
N PHE A 839 -13.76 14.58 -6.93
CA PHE A 839 -12.38 15.01 -7.13
C PHE A 839 -11.57 14.75 -5.87
N SER A 840 -10.28 14.46 -6.03
CA SER A 840 -9.31 14.39 -4.93
C SER A 840 -8.17 15.38 -5.19
N LEU A 841 -7.75 16.06 -4.14
CA LEU A 841 -6.66 17.04 -4.15
C LEU A 841 -5.64 16.65 -3.10
N LEU A 842 -4.38 16.48 -3.52
CA LEU A 842 -3.25 16.27 -2.64
C LEU A 842 -2.22 17.35 -2.91
N LEU A 843 -1.80 18.09 -1.85
CA LEU A 843 -0.85 19.19 -1.99
C LEU A 843 0.29 19.06 -0.98
N GLY A 844 1.44 19.60 -1.38
CA GLY A 844 2.60 19.82 -0.52
C GLY A 844 3.61 18.70 -0.54
N SER A 845 3.30 17.54 -1.09
CA SER A 845 4.31 16.50 -1.29
C SER A 845 5.37 16.94 -2.30
N LYS A 846 6.58 16.47 -2.09
CA LYS A 846 7.72 16.61 -2.99
C LYS A 846 8.21 15.23 -3.38
N LYS A 847 8.62 15.08 -4.61
CA LYS A 847 9.16 13.81 -5.14
C LYS A 847 10.44 14.06 -5.89
N ARG A 848 11.38 13.12 -5.80
CA ARG A 848 12.55 13.09 -6.66
C ARG A 848 12.20 12.26 -7.88
N LEU A 849 12.33 12.87 -9.08
CA LEU A 849 12.08 12.16 -10.32
C LEU A 849 13.22 11.16 -10.60
N PRO A 850 12.93 10.05 -11.29
CA PRO A 850 13.98 9.23 -11.87
C PRO A 850 14.85 10.08 -12.79
N SER A 851 16.16 9.87 -12.73
CA SER A 851 17.09 10.54 -13.63
C SER A 851 16.86 10.10 -15.08
N PRO A 852 16.94 11.00 -16.06
CA PRO A 852 16.98 10.58 -17.47
C PRO A 852 18.23 9.76 -17.81
N TYR A 853 19.27 9.78 -16.93
CA TYR A 853 20.46 8.96 -17.02
C TYR A 853 20.39 7.65 -16.20
N SER A 854 19.29 7.36 -15.52
CA SER A 854 19.16 6.21 -14.58
C SER A 854 19.37 4.85 -15.23
N ASP A 855 19.14 4.73 -16.54
CA ASP A 855 19.31 3.50 -17.30
C ASP A 855 20.71 3.35 -17.91
N PHE A 856 21.63 4.27 -17.59
CA PHE A 856 23.03 4.16 -17.98
C PHE A 856 23.74 3.18 -17.04
N GLN A 857 24.51 2.28 -17.60
CA GLN A 857 25.21 1.24 -16.82
C GLN A 857 26.29 1.86 -15.92
N GLY A 858 26.14 1.66 -14.60
CA GLY A 858 27.13 2.06 -13.60
C GLY A 858 27.10 3.54 -13.24
N SER A 859 27.90 3.89 -12.25
CA SER A 859 27.97 5.22 -11.69
C SER A 859 28.50 6.25 -12.70
N GLY A 860 27.59 6.82 -13.44
CA GLY A 860 27.72 8.20 -13.87
C GLY A 860 28.54 8.55 -15.10
N SER A 861 28.98 7.65 -15.98
CA SER A 861 29.78 8.12 -17.12
C SER A 861 29.76 7.22 -18.33
N MET A 862 28.71 6.47 -18.56
CA MET A 862 28.75 5.35 -19.49
C MET A 862 27.67 5.44 -20.53
N MET A 863 27.89 4.75 -21.65
CA MET A 863 26.87 4.53 -22.66
C MET A 863 25.62 3.91 -22.04
N PRO A 864 24.41 4.36 -22.42
CA PRO A 864 23.19 3.74 -21.94
C PRO A 864 23.16 2.26 -22.35
N ASP A 865 22.54 1.42 -21.52
CA ASP A 865 22.34 0.01 -21.82
C ASP A 865 21.69 -0.12 -23.22
N PRO A 866 22.31 -0.86 -24.16
CA PRO A 866 21.78 -1.03 -25.52
C PRO A 866 20.33 -1.52 -25.56
N THR A 867 19.92 -2.30 -24.56
CA THR A 867 18.58 -2.90 -24.47
C THR A 867 17.54 -1.97 -23.84
N LYS A 868 17.96 -0.87 -23.23
CA LYS A 868 17.09 0.07 -22.52
C LYS A 868 16.67 1.26 -23.38
N ASN A 869 15.45 1.73 -23.13
CA ASN A 869 15.00 2.99 -23.68
C ASN A 869 15.59 4.15 -22.88
N VAL A 870 15.58 5.33 -23.45
CA VAL A 870 16.15 6.53 -22.85
C VAL A 870 15.07 7.62 -22.82
N ASN A 871 15.08 8.42 -21.76
CA ASN A 871 14.14 9.52 -21.60
C ASN A 871 14.41 10.58 -22.68
N ARG A 872 13.36 11.05 -23.34
CA ARG A 872 13.44 12.03 -24.42
C ARG A 872 13.95 13.40 -23.94
N ASP A 873 13.88 13.70 -22.64
CA ASP A 873 14.44 14.93 -22.07
C ASP A 873 15.95 15.07 -22.34
N LEU A 874 16.68 13.96 -22.56
CA LEU A 874 18.08 13.98 -22.93
C LEU A 874 18.38 14.62 -24.31
N LEU A 875 17.38 14.77 -25.17
CA LEU A 875 17.51 15.54 -26.40
C LEU A 875 17.71 17.04 -26.11
N ASN A 876 17.25 17.51 -24.95
CA ASN A 876 17.36 18.87 -24.46
C ASN A 876 18.50 19.05 -23.45
N ARG A 877 19.44 18.12 -23.37
CA ARG A 877 20.63 18.23 -22.52
C ARG A 877 21.57 19.34 -22.98
N TRP A 878 22.48 19.73 -22.15
CA TRP A 878 23.59 20.58 -22.57
C TRP A 878 24.40 19.89 -23.71
N GLN A 879 24.63 20.60 -24.80
CA GLN A 879 25.35 20.09 -25.98
C GLN A 879 26.56 20.98 -26.35
N LYS A 880 26.50 22.28 -26.04
CA LYS A 880 27.56 23.24 -26.35
C LYS A 880 27.54 24.41 -25.37
N PRO A 881 28.66 25.15 -25.24
CA PRO A 881 28.73 26.38 -24.45
C PRO A 881 27.60 27.36 -24.79
N GLY A 882 26.92 27.84 -23.74
CA GLY A 882 25.73 28.68 -23.78
C GLY A 882 24.42 27.95 -23.54
N ASP A 883 24.39 26.62 -23.63
CA ASP A 883 23.17 25.84 -23.38
C ASP A 883 22.82 25.76 -21.89
N GLU A 884 23.78 25.97 -21.00
CA GLU A 884 23.59 25.98 -19.52
C GLU A 884 22.56 27.03 -19.07
N VAL A 885 22.26 28.01 -19.90
CA VAL A 885 21.22 29.04 -19.63
C VAL A 885 19.81 28.49 -19.87
N TYR A 886 19.67 27.46 -20.71
CA TYR A 886 18.39 26.94 -21.18
C TYR A 886 18.05 25.57 -20.61
N THR A 887 19.04 24.82 -20.10
CA THR A 887 18.83 23.48 -19.56
C THR A 887 19.58 23.26 -18.24
N ASN A 888 18.96 22.43 -17.39
CA ASN A 888 19.59 21.92 -16.17
C ASN A 888 19.98 20.42 -16.32
N ILE A 889 19.85 19.88 -17.53
CA ILE A 889 20.21 18.49 -17.83
C ILE A 889 21.69 18.47 -18.24
N PRO A 890 22.55 17.75 -17.52
CA PRO A 890 23.97 17.67 -17.84
C PRO A 890 24.24 17.23 -19.27
N GLY A 891 25.39 17.61 -19.81
CA GLY A 891 25.91 17.09 -21.05
C GLY A 891 26.22 15.60 -20.99
N LEU A 892 26.54 15.00 -22.16
CA LEU A 892 27.02 13.62 -22.18
C LEU A 892 28.27 13.48 -21.30
N PRO A 893 28.36 12.45 -20.44
CA PRO A 893 29.46 12.30 -19.50
C PRO A 893 30.75 11.83 -20.20
N THR A 894 31.39 12.74 -20.93
CA THR A 894 32.68 12.55 -21.62
C THR A 894 33.87 12.97 -20.74
N TRP A 895 33.62 13.69 -19.63
CA TRP A 895 34.66 13.99 -18.65
C TRP A 895 35.13 12.73 -17.96
N PRO A 896 36.43 12.68 -17.53
CA PRO A 896 36.93 11.56 -16.74
C PRO A 896 35.99 11.32 -15.53
N ILE A 897 35.84 10.06 -15.17
CA ILE A 897 35.18 9.72 -13.88
C ILE A 897 36.09 10.33 -12.80
N GLU A 898 36.00 11.63 -12.63
CA GLU A 898 36.52 12.22 -11.40
C GLU A 898 35.64 11.59 -10.32
N ILE A 899 36.29 10.81 -9.48
CA ILE A 899 35.78 10.48 -8.18
C ILE A 899 35.20 11.78 -7.70
N GLY A 900 33.87 11.89 -7.75
CA GLY A 900 33.18 13.13 -7.45
C GLY A 900 33.61 13.58 -6.07
N TRP A 901 33.26 14.77 -5.70
CA TRP A 901 33.55 15.39 -4.41
C TRP A 901 33.48 14.32 -3.30
N THR A 902 34.65 13.97 -2.73
CA THR A 902 34.74 12.98 -1.66
C THR A 902 34.12 13.63 -0.44
N LEU A 903 32.88 13.21 -0.13
CA LEU A 903 32.27 13.65 1.11
C LEU A 903 33.15 13.22 2.27
N PRO A 904 33.48 14.12 3.19
CA PRO A 904 34.29 13.75 4.35
C PRO A 904 33.63 12.60 5.09
N ASN A 905 34.37 11.52 5.31
CA ASN A 905 33.89 10.30 6.01
C ASN A 905 32.74 9.52 5.36
N THR A 906 32.59 9.55 4.05
CA THR A 906 31.77 8.55 3.36
C THR A 906 32.71 7.57 2.66
N ASP A 907 32.47 6.26 2.88
CA ASP A 907 33.22 5.18 2.23
C ASP A 907 32.91 5.07 0.73
N SER A 908 32.04 5.92 0.19
CA SER A 908 31.62 5.91 -1.21
C SER A 908 31.78 7.28 -1.86
N ALA A 909 32.66 7.36 -2.83
CA ALA A 909 32.72 8.48 -3.78
C ALA A 909 31.48 8.42 -4.70
N GLU A 910 30.73 9.52 -4.79
CA GLU A 910 29.63 9.66 -5.75
C GLU A 910 30.10 10.45 -6.97
N SER A 911 29.74 10.04 -8.17
CA SER A 911 30.01 10.78 -9.39
C SER A 911 29.17 12.05 -9.49
N ALA A 912 29.59 13.02 -10.31
CA ALA A 912 28.81 14.26 -10.50
C ALA A 912 27.39 14.01 -11.02
N ILE A 913 27.20 12.96 -11.84
CA ILE A 913 25.86 12.55 -12.32
C ILE A 913 25.03 11.96 -11.16
N GLU A 914 25.61 11.09 -10.32
CA GLU A 914 24.89 10.53 -9.17
C GLU A 914 24.48 11.62 -8.17
N MET A 915 25.36 12.61 -7.96
CA MET A 915 25.02 13.77 -7.15
C MET A 915 23.89 14.60 -7.78
N TRP A 916 23.90 14.79 -9.12
CA TRP A 916 22.85 15.49 -9.83
C TRP A 916 21.52 14.74 -9.75
N GLU A 917 21.52 13.43 -9.90
CA GLU A 917 20.33 12.58 -9.72
C GLU A 917 19.70 12.73 -8.33
N LYS A 918 20.53 12.96 -7.32
CA LYS A 918 20.14 13.15 -5.92
C LYS A 918 20.05 14.62 -5.52
N SER A 919 20.13 15.55 -6.49
CA SER A 919 20.08 17.00 -6.24
C SER A 919 18.63 17.53 -6.21
N ASP A 920 18.50 18.77 -5.78
CA ASP A 920 17.25 19.53 -5.79
C ASP A 920 16.76 19.87 -7.22
N ALA A 921 17.64 19.82 -8.24
CA ALA A 921 17.27 19.90 -9.65
C ALA A 921 16.27 18.81 -10.06
N MET A 922 16.35 17.62 -9.43
CA MET A 922 15.48 16.49 -9.68
C MET A 922 14.23 16.48 -8.80
N VAL A 923 14.08 17.43 -7.90
CA VAL A 923 12.92 17.52 -7.02
C VAL A 923 11.75 18.23 -7.74
N VAL A 924 10.57 17.65 -7.64
CA VAL A 924 9.33 18.17 -8.24
C VAL A 924 8.20 18.21 -7.22
N SER A 925 7.22 19.10 -7.45
CA SER A 925 5.98 19.07 -6.69
C SER A 925 5.19 17.80 -7.02
N GLY A 926 4.93 16.97 -6.01
CA GLY A 926 4.05 15.82 -6.08
C GLY A 926 2.56 16.16 -5.93
N SER A 927 2.21 17.45 -5.88
CA SER A 927 0.83 17.92 -5.77
C SER A 927 0.03 17.60 -7.01
N PHE A 928 -1.22 17.16 -6.83
CA PHE A 928 -2.12 16.90 -7.95
C PHE A 928 -3.60 17.10 -7.60
N LEU A 929 -4.39 17.40 -8.63
CA LEU A 929 -5.85 17.33 -8.63
C LEU A 929 -6.29 16.22 -9.58
N ARG A 930 -7.06 15.25 -9.09
CA ARG A 930 -7.60 14.14 -9.89
C ARG A 930 -9.11 14.20 -9.96
N CYS A 931 -9.66 14.09 -11.17
CA CYS A 931 -11.07 13.79 -11.37
C CYS A 931 -11.25 12.26 -11.20
N ARG A 932 -11.77 11.87 -10.04
CA ARG A 932 -11.90 10.46 -9.63
C ARG A 932 -13.01 9.74 -10.37
N ASN A 933 -14.18 10.39 -10.42
CA ASN A 933 -15.37 9.77 -10.97
C ASN A 933 -16.33 10.83 -11.52
N ILE A 934 -16.97 10.52 -12.66
CA ILE A 934 -18.20 11.14 -13.14
C ILE A 934 -19.18 10.00 -13.42
N GLY A 935 -20.26 9.95 -12.63
CA GLY A 935 -21.29 8.92 -12.72
C GLY A 935 -22.65 9.47 -13.09
N LEU A 936 -23.30 8.88 -14.07
CA LEU A 936 -24.67 9.15 -14.47
C LEU A 936 -25.53 7.94 -14.12
N SER A 937 -26.54 8.13 -13.29
CA SER A 937 -27.50 7.09 -12.92
C SER A 937 -28.89 7.45 -13.46
N TRP A 938 -29.51 6.52 -14.14
CA TRP A 938 -30.88 6.66 -14.65
C TRP A 938 -31.79 5.61 -14.04
N GLN A 939 -32.73 6.08 -13.21
CA GLN A 939 -33.76 5.24 -12.62
C GLN A 939 -34.94 5.13 -13.57
N MET A 940 -35.28 3.92 -13.96
CA MET A 940 -36.37 3.65 -14.90
C MET A 940 -37.73 3.99 -14.29
N LYS A 941 -38.66 4.38 -15.15
CA LYS A 941 -40.02 4.62 -14.74
C LYS A 941 -40.71 3.32 -14.33
N LYS A 942 -41.60 3.41 -13.35
CA LYS A 942 -42.38 2.27 -12.82
C LYS A 942 -43.09 1.46 -13.92
N GLU A 943 -43.66 2.14 -14.93
CA GLU A 943 -44.32 1.50 -16.06
C GLU A 943 -43.41 0.55 -16.87
N TRP A 944 -42.11 0.82 -16.92
CA TRP A 944 -41.15 -0.06 -17.60
C TRP A 944 -40.72 -1.20 -16.70
N CYS A 945 -40.58 -0.92 -15.40
CA CYS A 945 -40.29 -1.94 -14.41
C CYS A 945 -41.38 -2.96 -14.31
N ASP A 946 -42.65 -2.54 -14.31
CA ASP A 946 -43.83 -3.41 -14.23
C ASP A 946 -43.89 -4.38 -15.42
N LYS A 947 -43.44 -3.99 -16.63
CA LYS A 947 -43.37 -4.89 -17.81
C LYS A 947 -42.44 -6.09 -17.64
N ILE A 948 -41.41 -5.96 -16.79
CA ILE A 948 -40.41 -6.98 -16.50
C ILE A 948 -40.60 -7.58 -15.09
N HIS A 949 -41.75 -7.29 -14.45
CA HIS A 949 -42.06 -7.72 -13.09
C HIS A 949 -41.04 -7.28 -12.04
N ALA A 950 -40.33 -6.17 -12.27
CA ALA A 950 -39.34 -5.60 -11.35
C ALA A 950 -39.98 -4.46 -10.54
N LYS A 951 -39.57 -4.31 -9.28
CA LYS A 951 -39.91 -3.15 -8.43
C LYS A 951 -39.15 -1.91 -8.80
N ASN A 952 -37.88 -2.09 -9.17
CA ASN A 952 -37.00 -1.01 -9.60
C ASN A 952 -35.99 -1.52 -10.61
N LEU A 953 -35.54 -0.62 -11.47
CA LEU A 953 -34.50 -0.83 -12.47
C LEU A 953 -33.68 0.45 -12.59
N ALA A 954 -32.38 0.37 -12.40
CA ALA A 954 -31.45 1.48 -12.61
C ALA A 954 -30.28 1.08 -13.52
N ILE A 955 -29.93 1.97 -14.41
CA ILE A 955 -28.74 1.88 -15.26
C ILE A 955 -27.77 2.97 -14.82
N ASN A 956 -26.52 2.59 -14.61
CA ASN A 956 -25.46 3.48 -14.18
C ASN A 956 -24.34 3.46 -15.22
N PHE A 957 -23.91 4.65 -15.63
CA PHE A 957 -22.71 4.83 -16.44
C PHE A 957 -21.69 5.62 -15.63
N ASN A 958 -20.45 5.12 -15.52
CA ASN A 958 -19.39 5.82 -14.80
C ASN A 958 -18.14 5.92 -15.67
N MET A 959 -17.42 7.00 -15.45
CA MET A 959 -16.10 7.25 -15.99
C MET A 959 -15.16 7.54 -14.81
N ASP A 960 -14.08 6.79 -14.68
CA ASP A 960 -13.16 6.90 -13.56
C ASP A 960 -11.75 7.30 -14.01
N ASN A 961 -11.03 8.02 -13.15
CA ASN A 961 -9.68 8.54 -13.41
C ASN A 961 -9.57 9.34 -14.72
N ILE A 962 -10.52 10.25 -14.96
CA ILE A 962 -10.69 10.92 -16.26
C ILE A 962 -9.50 11.77 -16.60
N PHE A 963 -9.00 12.56 -15.64
CA PHE A 963 -7.79 13.34 -15.78
C PHE A 963 -7.10 13.58 -14.42
N VAL A 964 -5.82 13.84 -14.50
CA VAL A 964 -4.99 14.32 -13.39
C VAL A 964 -4.28 15.59 -13.83
N ILE A 965 -4.31 16.62 -12.99
CA ILE A 965 -3.55 17.87 -13.16
C ILE A 965 -2.40 17.83 -12.17
N ALA A 966 -1.17 17.69 -12.67
CA ALA A 966 0.06 17.59 -11.91
C ALA A 966 1.21 18.28 -12.62
N SER A 967 2.41 18.23 -12.06
CA SER A 967 3.61 18.76 -12.74
C SER A 967 3.85 18.02 -14.06
N LYS A 968 4.13 18.77 -15.13
CA LYS A 968 4.48 18.21 -16.44
C LYS A 968 5.77 17.37 -16.41
N ARG A 969 6.65 17.62 -15.43
CA ARG A 969 7.91 16.88 -15.25
C ARG A 969 7.72 15.40 -14.89
N PHE A 970 6.50 14.94 -14.55
CA PHE A 970 6.21 13.51 -14.42
C PHE A 970 6.22 12.75 -15.75
N ASN A 971 6.32 13.46 -16.90
CA ASN A 971 6.51 12.86 -18.23
C ASN A 971 5.48 11.76 -18.57
N GLY A 972 4.24 11.93 -18.11
CA GLY A 972 3.12 11.01 -18.37
C GLY A 972 2.89 9.96 -17.29
N PHE A 973 3.82 9.80 -16.35
CA PHE A 973 3.59 8.96 -15.17
C PHE A 973 2.59 9.59 -14.20
N ASP A 974 1.90 8.75 -13.47
CA ASP A 974 0.97 9.20 -12.45
C ASP A 974 1.74 9.71 -11.22
N PRO A 975 1.44 10.91 -10.70
CA PRO A 975 2.14 11.47 -9.55
C PRO A 975 1.99 10.65 -8.27
N GLU A 976 1.00 9.76 -8.19
CA GLU A 976 0.76 8.87 -7.07
C GLU A 976 1.58 7.57 -7.19
N LEU A 977 1.68 7.02 -8.41
CA LEU A 977 2.30 5.72 -8.69
C LEU A 977 3.79 5.78 -9.06
N GLU A 978 4.31 6.96 -9.40
CA GLU A 978 5.71 7.26 -9.78
C GLU A 978 6.21 6.61 -11.08
N ASN A 979 6.06 5.30 -11.23
CA ASN A 979 6.57 4.51 -12.36
C ASN A 979 5.47 3.80 -13.16
N SER A 980 4.22 4.20 -12.98
CA SER A 980 3.07 3.59 -13.63
C SER A 980 1.99 4.64 -13.93
N ILE A 981 0.90 4.21 -14.51
CA ILE A 981 -0.27 5.05 -14.78
C ILE A 981 -1.51 4.48 -14.12
N MET A 982 -2.41 5.36 -13.70
CA MET A 982 -3.76 5.00 -13.30
C MET A 982 -4.64 4.95 -14.56
N PRO A 983 -5.23 3.79 -14.92
CA PRO A 983 -6.04 3.71 -16.14
C PRO A 983 -7.29 4.57 -16.05
N ARG A 984 -7.66 5.23 -17.15
CA ARG A 984 -9.02 5.70 -17.35
C ARG A 984 -9.91 4.49 -17.58
N SER A 985 -11.07 4.45 -16.93
CA SER A 985 -12.01 3.36 -17.11
C SER A 985 -13.44 3.85 -17.33
N PHE A 986 -14.22 3.03 -18.01
CA PHE A 986 -15.63 3.25 -18.31
C PHE A 986 -16.42 2.05 -17.84
N SER A 987 -17.46 2.28 -17.06
CA SER A 987 -18.28 1.21 -16.55
C SER A 987 -19.76 1.39 -16.82
N LEU A 988 -20.44 0.28 -17.06
CA LEU A 988 -21.87 0.17 -17.20
C LEU A 988 -22.41 -0.73 -16.08
N GLY A 989 -23.30 -0.22 -15.26
CA GLY A 989 -23.95 -0.91 -14.17
C GLY A 989 -25.45 -1.11 -14.39
N LEU A 990 -25.96 -2.25 -13.98
CA LEU A 990 -27.38 -2.61 -13.99
C LEU A 990 -27.79 -3.03 -12.58
N ASN A 991 -28.86 -2.45 -12.05
CA ASN A 991 -29.43 -2.82 -10.76
C ASN A 991 -30.92 -3.11 -10.94
N ILE A 992 -31.37 -4.32 -10.58
CA ILE A 992 -32.76 -4.77 -10.70
C ILE A 992 -33.22 -5.27 -9.33
N GLY A 993 -34.37 -4.81 -8.87
CA GLY A 993 -35.05 -5.34 -7.66
C GLY A 993 -36.39 -5.92 -8.02
N PHE A 994 -36.66 -7.13 -7.52
CA PHE A 994 -37.91 -7.86 -7.70
C PHE A 994 -38.76 -7.92 -6.44
#